data_868535ddbfc9f315e0c4084f413a4cd7
#
_entry.id   868535ddbfc9f315e0c4084f413a4cd7
#
_cell.length_a   1.000
_cell.length_b   1.000
_cell.length_c   1.000
_cell.angle_alpha   90.00
_cell.angle_beta   90.00
_cell.angle_gamma   90.00
#
_symmetry.space_group_name_H-M   'P 1'
#
loop_
_entity.id
_entity.type
_entity.pdbx_description
1 polymer ?
#
loop_
_entity_poly.entity_id
_entity_poly.type
_entity_poly.pdbx_seq_one_letter_code
_entity_poly.pdbx_strand_id
1 'polypeptide(L)'
;MAKEELTPMMRQFRDLKAKHPDAILLFRCGDFYETYLDDAVTASQVLGITLTRRNNGKSSSPTEMAGFPHHALDTYLPRLIRAGHRVAICDQLEDPKLTKKLVKRGITELVTPGVAMSDNVLSARENNFLAAVNFGKNSVGVSFLDISTGEFLVAEGTSEYVDKLLANFAPKEVLIMRGMRQRFEGFFGGKFFIFELEDWTFNESTAKEKLCKHFSVHNLKGFGVEHLKTALVAAGAVMCYLEITQHTQTSHISSIRRIEEDHCVRLDRFTARNLELVQPMNEGGRSLLNVIDQTLTPMGARMLRRWVLFPLRTVKEITTRQDGVEYFFRQPDFRDLAEEELRNIGDLERIVSKVAVGRANPRDMQQLRVALESIAVIRKACVDAQPTAIRELGLRLDPCQELHDRIFREITPDPPIMSGKPGIIANGVNEELDELRRISTTGKDYLLQIQQRESEATGIPSLKIGYNNVFGYYIEVRNTYKGQVPDEWIRKQTLAQAERYITQELKEYEEKILGAESRILILESQIYAQLLHDALQYIAPLQRNAASVSTLDCLLSLSLVAAEHGYIRPVVDDSMALDIRGGRHPVIETLMPPGESYVPNDVQLDTENQQIIIITGPNMAGKSALLRQTALITLMAQIGSFVPATSARIGLVDKIFTRVGASDNISVGESTFMVEMSEASNIMNNLTPRSLVLFDELGRGTSTYDGISIAWAIVEYIHENPKAHARTLFATHYHELNEMEKLFPRIKNWNVSVVEKNGRIVFLRTLRRGGSEHSFGIHVARLAGMPALIVKRSEQILRQLEANNANDGCLGADETSSPGPKAQTASTGVLSQQTDGMQLSFFQLDDPVLKQIRDEILNLDVNNLTPLEALNKLNDIKRILKG
;
A
#
# COMPACT_ATOMS: atom_id res chain seq x y z
N MET A 1 0.26 -38.52 36.98
CA MET A 1 0.54 -38.28 35.57
C MET A 1 1.99 -38.64 35.33
N ALA A 2 2.27 -39.70 34.58
CA ALA A 2 3.64 -40.09 34.22
C ALA A 2 4.30 -38.92 33.40
N LYS A 3 5.49 -38.47 33.83
CA LYS A 3 6.30 -37.52 33.06
C LYS A 3 6.64 -38.17 31.72
N GLU A 4 6.05 -37.66 30.62
CA GLU A 4 6.49 -38.04 29.28
C GLU A 4 8.00 -37.76 29.17
N GLU A 5 8.81 -38.79 28.97
CA GLU A 5 10.24 -38.65 28.75
C GLU A 5 10.46 -38.14 27.31
N LEU A 6 10.54 -36.81 27.18
CA LEU A 6 10.86 -36.15 25.93
C LEU A 6 12.31 -36.44 25.55
N THR A 7 12.54 -36.69 24.25
CA THR A 7 13.91 -36.75 23.75
C THR A 7 14.65 -35.43 24.00
N PRO A 8 15.99 -35.43 24.19
CA PRO A 8 16.76 -34.22 24.47
C PRO A 8 16.52 -33.12 23.42
N MET A 9 16.33 -33.49 22.15
CA MET A 9 16.03 -32.56 21.06
C MET A 9 14.62 -31.92 21.20
N MET A 10 13.58 -32.70 21.52
CA MET A 10 12.23 -32.19 21.73
C MET A 10 12.13 -31.31 22.97
N ARG A 11 12.96 -31.57 23.98
CA ARG A 11 13.08 -30.69 25.16
C ARG A 11 13.66 -29.32 24.72
N GLN A 12 14.73 -29.31 23.94
CA GLN A 12 15.32 -28.08 23.39
C GLN A 12 14.31 -27.31 22.52
N PHE A 13 13.51 -28.00 21.68
CA PHE A 13 12.44 -27.39 20.90
C PHE A 13 11.40 -26.72 21.80
N ARG A 14 10.86 -27.43 22.81
CA ARG A 14 9.85 -26.89 23.74
C ARG A 14 10.38 -25.69 24.53
N ASP A 15 11.63 -25.71 24.98
CA ASP A 15 12.25 -24.61 25.71
C ASP A 15 12.38 -23.35 24.86
N LEU A 16 12.67 -23.50 23.56
CA LEU A 16 12.74 -22.39 22.61
C LEU A 16 11.34 -21.91 22.21
N LYS A 17 10.40 -22.81 21.96
CA LYS A 17 9.00 -22.46 21.65
C LYS A 17 8.32 -21.72 22.80
N ALA A 18 8.60 -22.08 24.04
CA ALA A 18 8.05 -21.41 25.22
C ALA A 18 8.48 -19.92 25.34
N LYS A 19 9.60 -19.54 24.72
CA LYS A 19 10.04 -18.13 24.66
C LYS A 19 9.28 -17.31 23.59
N HIS A 20 8.78 -17.97 22.55
CA HIS A 20 8.05 -17.34 21.45
C HIS A 20 6.82 -18.18 21.09
N PRO A 21 5.82 -18.24 22.00
CA PRO A 21 4.64 -19.10 21.83
C PRO A 21 3.78 -18.72 20.61
N ASP A 22 3.83 -17.47 20.22
CA ASP A 22 3.09 -16.83 19.12
C ASP A 22 3.76 -16.93 17.74
N ALA A 23 4.99 -17.45 17.68
CA ALA A 23 5.75 -17.57 16.42
C ALA A 23 5.86 -19.04 15.99
N ILE A 24 5.73 -19.31 14.69
CA ILE A 24 6.06 -20.63 14.12
C ILE A 24 7.56 -20.86 14.25
N LEU A 25 7.97 -21.90 14.97
CA LEU A 25 9.37 -22.21 15.20
C LEU A 25 9.92 -23.13 14.08
N LEU A 26 10.76 -22.60 13.21
CA LEU A 26 11.54 -23.34 12.24
C LEU A 26 12.84 -23.83 12.88
N PHE A 27 12.88 -25.10 13.25
CA PHE A 27 13.93 -25.69 14.07
C PHE A 27 14.91 -26.49 13.18
N ARG A 28 16.17 -26.08 13.09
CA ARG A 28 17.18 -26.70 12.25
C ARG A 28 17.54 -28.09 12.72
N CYS A 29 17.28 -29.10 11.88
CA CYS A 29 17.61 -30.51 12.10
C CYS A 29 18.44 -31.03 10.91
N GLY A 30 19.77 -31.01 11.01
CA GLY A 30 20.64 -31.36 9.89
C GLY A 30 20.39 -30.44 8.67
N ASP A 31 19.99 -31.03 7.54
CA ASP A 31 19.73 -30.30 6.30
C ASP A 31 18.29 -29.80 6.15
N PHE A 32 17.46 -29.92 7.20
CA PHE A 32 16.07 -29.49 7.18
C PHE A 32 15.77 -28.45 8.25
N TYR A 33 14.79 -27.57 7.96
CA TYR A 33 14.01 -26.89 8.96
C TYR A 33 12.75 -27.71 9.24
N GLU A 34 12.57 -28.13 10.47
CA GLU A 34 11.44 -28.91 10.95
C GLU A 34 10.59 -28.05 11.90
N THR A 35 9.30 -28.23 11.85
CA THR A 35 8.36 -27.63 12.81
C THR A 35 7.45 -28.71 13.35
N TYR A 36 6.94 -28.54 14.59
CA TYR A 36 6.24 -29.58 15.32
C TYR A 36 4.94 -29.07 15.95
N LEU A 37 4.05 -30.00 16.33
CA LEU A 37 2.77 -29.70 16.97
C LEU A 37 1.88 -28.80 16.10
N ASP A 38 1.22 -27.81 16.71
CA ASP A 38 0.31 -26.86 16.02
C ASP A 38 1.03 -26.05 14.93
N ASP A 39 2.32 -25.75 15.15
CA ASP A 39 3.13 -25.06 14.15
C ASP A 39 3.28 -25.91 12.86
N ALA A 40 3.39 -27.25 13.00
CA ALA A 40 3.47 -28.15 11.86
C ALA A 40 2.17 -28.18 11.04
N VAL A 41 1.03 -28.17 11.73
CA VAL A 41 -0.29 -28.14 11.08
C VAL A 41 -0.45 -26.84 10.30
N THR A 42 -0.16 -25.70 10.93
CA THR A 42 -0.23 -24.38 10.32
C THR A 42 0.72 -24.26 9.13
N ALA A 43 1.99 -24.66 9.31
CA ALA A 43 2.98 -24.61 8.24
C ALA A 43 2.59 -25.51 7.07
N SER A 44 2.09 -26.73 7.32
CA SER A 44 1.61 -27.65 6.28
C SER A 44 0.48 -27.03 5.46
N GLN A 45 -0.50 -26.38 6.10
CA GLN A 45 -1.64 -25.74 5.42
C GLN A 45 -1.20 -24.55 4.56
N VAL A 46 -0.37 -23.67 5.12
CA VAL A 46 0.07 -22.44 4.42
C VAL A 46 1.05 -22.73 3.29
N LEU A 47 1.99 -23.65 3.51
CA LEU A 47 3.06 -23.95 2.55
C LEU A 47 2.67 -25.02 1.51
N GLY A 48 1.63 -25.81 1.77
CA GLY A 48 1.24 -26.95 0.93
C GLY A 48 2.23 -28.12 1.04
N ILE A 49 2.97 -28.24 2.16
CA ILE A 49 3.92 -29.34 2.40
C ILE A 49 3.27 -30.47 3.21
N THR A 50 3.82 -31.68 3.08
CA THR A 50 3.27 -32.88 3.72
C THR A 50 3.37 -32.80 5.24
N LEU A 51 2.25 -32.98 5.92
CA LEU A 51 2.21 -33.20 7.37
C LEU A 51 2.51 -34.67 7.66
N THR A 52 3.55 -34.92 8.43
CA THR A 52 3.99 -36.26 8.84
C THR A 52 3.92 -36.41 10.36
N ARG A 53 4.19 -37.63 10.85
CA ARG A 53 4.26 -37.90 12.31
C ARG A 53 5.60 -38.47 12.66
N ARG A 54 6.28 -37.86 13.65
CA ARG A 54 7.54 -38.35 14.19
C ARG A 54 7.31 -39.18 15.43
N ASN A 55 7.87 -40.40 15.48
CA ASN A 55 7.86 -41.25 16.66
C ASN A 55 9.01 -40.82 17.59
N ASN A 56 8.68 -40.38 18.80
CA ASN A 56 9.63 -39.85 19.79
C ASN A 56 10.15 -40.90 20.79
N GLY A 57 10.12 -42.20 20.43
CA GLY A 57 10.56 -43.33 21.32
C GLY A 57 9.39 -44.22 21.76
N LYS A 58 9.70 -45.29 22.46
CA LYS A 58 8.75 -46.37 22.81
C LYS A 58 7.63 -45.95 23.77
N SER A 59 7.68 -44.78 24.38
CA SER A 59 6.76 -44.35 25.45
C SER A 59 6.05 -43.01 25.20
N SER A 60 6.22 -42.37 24.07
CA SER A 60 5.57 -41.10 23.75
C SER A 60 4.66 -41.17 22.54
N SER A 61 3.55 -40.42 22.56
CA SER A 61 2.63 -40.27 21.41
C SER A 61 3.36 -39.70 20.18
N PRO A 62 3.00 -40.12 18.95
CA PRO A 62 3.56 -39.54 17.74
C PRO A 62 3.28 -38.03 17.68
N THR A 63 4.30 -37.23 17.39
CA THR A 63 4.17 -35.76 17.28
C THR A 63 4.07 -35.37 15.80
N GLU A 64 3.10 -34.53 15.47
CA GLU A 64 2.96 -33.96 14.13
C GLU A 64 4.19 -33.14 13.78
N MET A 65 4.63 -33.28 12.54
CA MET A 65 5.84 -32.68 12.02
C MET A 65 5.63 -32.29 10.54
N ALA A 66 6.10 -31.13 10.19
CA ALA A 66 6.27 -30.70 8.82
C ALA A 66 7.68 -30.09 8.65
N GLY A 67 8.26 -30.18 7.46
CA GLY A 67 9.60 -29.65 7.25
C GLY A 67 9.95 -29.52 5.78
N PHE A 68 10.99 -28.73 5.52
CA PHE A 68 11.53 -28.49 4.20
C PHE A 68 13.06 -28.35 4.26
N PRO A 69 13.80 -28.60 3.14
CA PRO A 69 15.24 -28.45 3.12
C PRO A 69 15.69 -27.03 3.49
N HIS A 70 16.74 -26.90 4.29
CA HIS A 70 17.16 -25.60 4.80
C HIS A 70 17.53 -24.59 3.72
N HIS A 71 18.07 -25.05 2.59
CA HIS A 71 18.39 -24.19 1.44
C HIS A 71 17.16 -23.64 0.73
N ALA A 72 15.95 -24.15 1.05
CA ALA A 72 14.68 -23.65 0.52
C ALA A 72 13.99 -22.63 1.45
N LEU A 73 14.68 -22.16 2.51
CA LEU A 73 14.14 -21.16 3.45
C LEU A 73 13.61 -19.93 2.70
N ASP A 74 14.38 -19.41 1.75
CA ASP A 74 14.04 -18.22 0.96
C ASP A 74 12.77 -18.40 0.09
N THR A 75 12.35 -19.65 -0.14
CA THR A 75 11.12 -19.97 -0.88
C THR A 75 9.90 -20.07 0.05
N TYR A 76 10.08 -20.66 1.23
CA TYR A 76 8.97 -20.99 2.14
C TYR A 76 8.70 -19.92 3.19
N LEU A 77 9.73 -19.27 3.72
CA LEU A 77 9.60 -18.18 4.70
C LEU A 77 8.68 -17.04 4.20
N PRO A 78 8.81 -16.55 2.95
CA PRO A 78 7.94 -15.50 2.44
C PRO A 78 6.45 -15.86 2.45
N ARG A 79 6.12 -17.13 2.23
CA ARG A 79 4.71 -17.58 2.24
C ARG A 79 4.11 -17.52 3.63
N LEU A 80 4.86 -17.92 4.67
CA LEU A 80 4.43 -17.83 6.07
C LEU A 80 4.23 -16.36 6.49
N ILE A 81 5.19 -15.51 6.17
CA ILE A 81 5.13 -14.08 6.52
C ILE A 81 3.96 -13.38 5.81
N ARG A 82 3.75 -13.64 4.51
CA ARG A 82 2.62 -13.07 3.74
C ARG A 82 1.27 -13.57 4.24
N ALA A 83 1.21 -14.76 4.82
CA ALA A 83 0.02 -15.27 5.49
C ALA A 83 -0.21 -14.65 6.88
N GLY A 84 0.64 -13.71 7.31
CA GLY A 84 0.51 -12.99 8.58
C GLY A 84 1.13 -13.71 9.77
N HIS A 85 1.92 -14.78 9.56
CA HIS A 85 2.55 -15.49 10.68
C HIS A 85 3.90 -14.88 11.05
N ARG A 86 4.20 -14.90 12.36
CA ARG A 86 5.53 -14.64 12.89
C ARG A 86 6.33 -15.93 12.85
N VAL A 87 7.60 -15.87 12.47
CA VAL A 87 8.46 -17.04 12.28
C VAL A 87 9.76 -16.87 13.04
N ALA A 88 10.03 -17.77 13.97
CA ALA A 88 11.31 -17.85 14.69
C ALA A 88 12.23 -18.82 13.96
N ILE A 89 13.34 -18.34 13.45
CA ILE A 89 14.39 -19.15 12.80
C ILE A 89 15.36 -19.60 13.88
N CYS A 90 15.50 -20.92 14.02
CA CYS A 90 16.37 -21.55 15.01
C CYS A 90 17.46 -22.35 14.33
N ASP A 91 18.69 -21.86 14.40
CA ASP A 91 19.85 -22.49 13.81
C ASP A 91 20.77 -23.20 14.80
N GLN A 92 21.67 -24.02 14.27
CA GLN A 92 22.71 -24.68 15.04
C GLN A 92 23.83 -23.67 15.35
N LEU A 93 24.12 -23.46 16.62
CA LEU A 93 25.14 -22.51 17.09
C LEU A 93 26.56 -23.14 17.16
N GLU A 94 26.65 -24.45 16.94
CA GLU A 94 27.88 -25.24 16.99
C GLU A 94 27.99 -26.12 15.74
N ASP A 95 29.21 -26.36 15.27
CA ASP A 95 29.44 -27.28 14.16
C ASP A 95 29.14 -28.73 14.60
N PRO A 96 28.17 -29.41 13.93
CA PRO A 96 27.86 -30.82 14.25
C PRO A 96 29.05 -31.77 14.16
N LYS A 97 30.06 -31.47 13.34
CA LYS A 97 31.26 -32.30 13.15
C LYS A 97 32.21 -32.21 14.35
N LEU A 98 32.18 -31.12 15.11
CA LEU A 98 33.08 -30.89 16.25
C LEU A 98 32.48 -31.33 17.60
N THR A 99 31.15 -31.60 17.65
CA THR A 99 30.44 -31.88 18.89
C THR A 99 29.97 -33.32 18.98
N LYS A 100 30.42 -34.04 20.01
CA LYS A 100 29.95 -35.42 20.34
C LYS A 100 28.63 -35.44 21.13
N LYS A 101 28.14 -34.27 21.57
CA LYS A 101 26.89 -34.08 22.33
C LYS A 101 25.78 -33.55 21.41
N LEU A 102 24.55 -33.37 21.96
CA LEU A 102 23.48 -32.70 21.24
C LEU A 102 23.91 -31.28 20.86
N VAL A 103 23.89 -30.97 19.57
CA VAL A 103 24.23 -29.65 19.03
C VAL A 103 23.33 -28.58 19.66
N LYS A 104 23.97 -27.54 20.20
CA LYS A 104 23.25 -26.40 20.79
C LYS A 104 22.61 -25.58 19.67
N ARG A 105 21.33 -25.23 19.86
CA ARG A 105 20.55 -24.41 18.92
C ARG A 105 20.03 -23.15 19.62
N GLY A 106 19.86 -22.12 18.86
CA GLY A 106 19.30 -20.85 19.34
C GLY A 106 18.49 -20.15 18.27
N ILE A 107 17.62 -19.26 18.70
CA ILE A 107 16.90 -18.38 17.77
C ILE A 107 17.89 -17.33 17.27
N THR A 108 18.11 -17.33 15.95
CA THR A 108 19.00 -16.39 15.27
C THR A 108 18.26 -15.17 14.77
N GLU A 109 16.96 -15.35 14.47
CA GLU A 109 16.13 -14.26 13.96
C GLU A 109 14.64 -14.56 14.22
N LEU A 110 13.89 -13.52 14.57
CA LEU A 110 12.43 -13.57 14.60
C LEU A 110 11.90 -12.66 13.48
N VAL A 111 11.44 -13.28 12.39
CA VAL A 111 10.90 -12.57 11.23
C VAL A 111 9.40 -12.38 11.40
N THR A 112 8.94 -11.14 11.25
CA THR A 112 7.52 -10.79 11.32
C THR A 112 7.14 -9.95 10.11
N PRO A 113 5.84 -9.76 9.81
CA PRO A 113 5.43 -8.95 8.66
C PRO A 113 6.03 -7.53 8.65
N GLY A 114 6.19 -6.89 9.83
CA GLY A 114 6.68 -5.52 9.96
C GLY A 114 8.21 -5.38 9.93
N VAL A 115 8.99 -6.43 10.23
CA VAL A 115 10.46 -6.38 10.29
C VAL A 115 11.15 -7.28 9.26
N ALA A 116 10.45 -7.66 8.20
CA ALA A 116 11.05 -8.44 7.12
C ALA A 116 12.06 -7.60 6.33
N MET A 117 13.23 -8.18 6.03
CA MET A 117 14.30 -7.56 5.23
C MET A 117 14.62 -8.31 3.93
N SER A 118 14.09 -9.52 3.76
CA SER A 118 14.35 -10.34 2.56
C SER A 118 13.57 -9.81 1.35
N ASP A 119 14.26 -9.63 0.22
CA ASP A 119 13.65 -9.18 -1.05
C ASP A 119 12.53 -10.11 -1.53
N ASN A 120 12.59 -11.40 -1.18
CA ASN A 120 11.55 -12.38 -1.52
C ASN A 120 10.23 -12.15 -0.74
N VAL A 121 10.28 -11.48 0.41
CA VAL A 121 9.11 -11.10 1.22
C VAL A 121 8.56 -9.76 0.79
N LEU A 122 9.45 -8.80 0.54
CA LEU A 122 9.15 -7.40 0.29
C LEU A 122 8.64 -7.16 -1.14
N SER A 123 7.68 -6.24 -1.28
CA SER A 123 7.36 -5.63 -2.57
C SER A 123 8.44 -4.59 -2.90
N ALA A 124 8.97 -4.61 -4.13
CA ALA A 124 10.03 -3.68 -4.52
C ALA A 124 9.55 -2.21 -4.50
N ARG A 125 8.34 -1.96 -4.99
CA ARG A 125 7.76 -0.62 -5.16
C ARG A 125 6.96 -0.10 -3.96
N GLU A 126 6.93 -0.84 -2.84
CA GLU A 126 6.21 -0.45 -1.63
C GLU A 126 7.12 -0.48 -0.40
N ASN A 127 6.84 0.41 0.55
CA ASN A 127 7.45 0.35 1.87
C ASN A 127 6.87 -0.78 2.71
N ASN A 128 7.66 -1.28 3.67
CA ASN A 128 7.25 -2.30 4.64
C ASN A 128 7.24 -1.72 6.04
N PHE A 129 6.22 -0.91 6.36
CA PHE A 129 6.16 -0.23 7.64
C PHE A 129 5.73 -1.15 8.79
N LEU A 130 6.52 -1.10 9.86
CA LEU A 130 6.13 -1.43 11.23
C LEU A 130 5.62 -0.15 11.87
N ALA A 131 4.45 -0.16 12.50
CA ALA A 131 3.95 0.97 13.27
C ALA A 131 3.88 0.66 14.76
N ALA A 132 3.98 1.68 15.61
CA ALA A 132 3.56 1.60 17.00
C ALA A 132 2.61 2.75 17.34
N VAL A 133 1.58 2.45 18.13
CA VAL A 133 0.58 3.45 18.54
C VAL A 133 0.54 3.53 20.07
N ASN A 134 0.68 4.74 20.58
CA ASN A 134 0.60 5.04 22.01
C ASN A 134 -0.52 6.03 22.31
N PHE A 135 -1.42 5.67 23.22
CA PHE A 135 -2.55 6.51 23.64
C PHE A 135 -2.14 7.39 24.81
N GLY A 136 -1.96 8.68 24.58
CA GLY A 136 -1.79 9.68 25.62
C GLY A 136 -3.11 10.12 26.27
N LYS A 137 -3.04 11.13 27.17
CA LYS A 137 -4.24 11.69 27.81
C LYS A 137 -5.11 12.47 26.83
N ASN A 138 -4.49 13.33 25.99
CA ASN A 138 -5.17 14.24 25.07
C ASN A 138 -4.75 14.06 23.60
N SER A 139 -3.76 13.23 23.32
CA SER A 139 -3.23 12.97 21.97
C SER A 139 -2.90 11.51 21.80
N VAL A 140 -2.84 11.06 20.56
CA VAL A 140 -2.34 9.75 20.16
C VAL A 140 -1.01 9.96 19.43
N GLY A 141 0.01 9.23 19.85
CA GLY A 141 1.32 9.21 19.20
C GLY A 141 1.45 7.97 18.32
N VAL A 142 2.02 8.15 17.15
CA VAL A 142 2.32 7.05 16.23
C VAL A 142 3.75 7.17 15.71
N SER A 143 4.37 6.03 15.50
CA SER A 143 5.65 5.92 14.80
C SER A 143 5.56 4.88 13.71
N PHE A 144 6.27 5.12 12.61
CA PHE A 144 6.40 4.20 11.46
C PHE A 144 7.87 3.98 11.18
N LEU A 145 8.28 2.73 11.09
CA LEU A 145 9.64 2.34 10.71
C LEU A 145 9.58 1.35 9.55
N ASP A 146 10.29 1.66 8.48
CA ASP A 146 10.65 0.67 7.45
C ASP A 146 12.10 0.24 7.65
N ILE A 147 12.30 -0.92 8.25
CA ILE A 147 13.63 -1.44 8.55
C ILE A 147 14.43 -1.74 7.27
N SER A 148 13.75 -2.02 6.15
CA SER A 148 14.42 -2.33 4.88
C SER A 148 15.02 -1.11 4.19
N THR A 149 14.58 0.11 4.54
CA THR A 149 15.07 1.38 3.99
C THR A 149 15.71 2.28 5.03
N GLY A 150 15.45 2.03 6.32
CA GLY A 150 15.90 2.86 7.44
C GLY A 150 15.04 4.13 7.66
N GLU A 151 13.88 4.22 7.00
CA GLU A 151 12.96 5.34 7.17
C GLU A 151 12.21 5.26 8.49
N PHE A 152 12.38 6.27 9.37
CA PHE A 152 11.76 6.34 10.67
C PHE A 152 11.00 7.65 10.86
N LEU A 153 9.66 7.54 10.95
CA LEU A 153 8.73 8.66 10.98
C LEU A 153 7.94 8.66 12.27
N VAL A 154 7.61 9.85 12.78
CA VAL A 154 6.78 10.02 13.99
C VAL A 154 5.75 11.13 13.80
N ALA A 155 4.59 10.94 14.41
CA ALA A 155 3.52 11.93 14.45
C ALA A 155 2.76 11.88 15.77
N GLU A 156 2.22 13.01 16.18
CA GLU A 156 1.35 13.14 17.35
C GLU A 156 0.18 14.06 17.02
N GLY A 157 -1.05 13.64 17.35
CA GLY A 157 -2.24 14.41 17.07
C GLY A 157 -3.53 13.75 17.57
N THR A 158 -4.65 14.08 16.95
CA THR A 158 -5.95 13.46 17.26
C THR A 158 -6.01 12.02 16.77
N SER A 159 -6.98 11.24 17.26
CA SER A 159 -7.24 9.87 16.76
C SER A 159 -7.56 9.86 15.27
N GLU A 160 -8.28 10.85 14.76
CA GLU A 160 -8.60 10.96 13.33
C GLU A 160 -7.35 11.21 12.47
N TYR A 161 -6.41 12.03 12.98
CA TYR A 161 -5.14 12.25 12.28
C TYR A 161 -4.30 10.99 12.20
N VAL A 162 -4.22 10.24 13.31
CA VAL A 162 -3.49 8.97 13.36
C VAL A 162 -4.18 7.91 12.48
N ASP A 163 -5.54 7.84 12.43
CA ASP A 163 -6.27 6.96 11.52
C ASP A 163 -5.89 7.22 10.04
N LYS A 164 -5.81 8.49 9.64
CA LYS A 164 -5.35 8.87 8.30
C LYS A 164 -3.94 8.37 8.01
N LEU A 165 -3.03 8.54 8.95
CA LEU A 165 -1.65 8.09 8.77
C LEU A 165 -1.57 6.58 8.67
N LEU A 166 -2.27 5.84 9.54
CA LEU A 166 -2.35 4.37 9.48
C LEU A 166 -2.94 3.88 8.16
N ALA A 167 -3.97 4.57 7.64
CA ALA A 167 -4.57 4.24 6.35
C ALA A 167 -3.61 4.49 5.17
N ASN A 168 -2.89 5.61 5.17
CA ASN A 168 -1.99 6.01 4.08
C ASN A 168 -0.68 5.22 4.06
N PHE A 169 -0.06 5.00 5.23
CA PHE A 169 1.17 4.20 5.35
C PHE A 169 0.90 2.69 5.29
N ALA A 170 -0.34 2.25 5.59
CA ALA A 170 -0.77 0.86 5.53
C ALA A 170 0.25 -0.12 6.17
N PRO A 171 0.59 0.06 7.47
CA PRO A 171 1.62 -0.74 8.11
C PRO A 171 1.27 -2.22 8.07
N LYS A 172 2.30 -3.05 7.86
CA LYS A 172 2.12 -4.51 7.82
C LYS A 172 1.96 -5.13 9.21
N GLU A 173 2.41 -4.41 10.25
CA GLU A 173 2.30 -4.81 11.64
C GLU A 173 2.17 -3.56 12.51
N VAL A 174 1.32 -3.62 13.56
CA VAL A 174 1.09 -2.51 14.50
C VAL A 174 1.35 -2.98 15.92
N LEU A 175 2.21 -2.27 16.62
CA LEU A 175 2.56 -2.51 18.03
C LEU A 175 1.68 -1.64 18.92
N ILE A 176 1.10 -2.24 19.93
CA ILE A 176 0.33 -1.54 20.96
C ILE A 176 0.73 -2.03 22.36
N MET A 177 0.43 -1.25 23.38
CA MET A 177 0.58 -1.66 24.76
C MET A 177 -0.43 -2.77 25.09
N ARG A 178 -0.03 -3.75 25.91
CA ARG A 178 -0.89 -4.84 26.36
C ARG A 178 -2.20 -4.30 26.94
N GLY A 179 -3.34 -4.93 26.56
CA GLY A 179 -4.68 -4.55 27.00
C GLY A 179 -5.29 -3.36 26.29
N MET A 180 -4.62 -2.75 25.30
CA MET A 180 -5.15 -1.62 24.53
C MET A 180 -5.84 -2.03 23.22
N ARG A 181 -5.95 -3.34 22.93
CA ARG A 181 -6.52 -3.86 21.67
C ARG A 181 -7.94 -3.34 21.41
N GLN A 182 -8.83 -3.47 22.38
CA GLN A 182 -10.22 -3.01 22.23
C GLN A 182 -10.30 -1.50 21.93
N ARG A 183 -9.48 -0.71 22.62
CA ARG A 183 -9.40 0.74 22.38
C ARG A 183 -8.86 1.05 20.98
N PHE A 184 -7.82 0.33 20.56
CA PHE A 184 -7.26 0.49 19.20
C PHE A 184 -8.27 0.12 18.12
N GLU A 185 -8.92 -1.04 18.22
CA GLU A 185 -9.92 -1.50 17.26
C GLU A 185 -11.15 -0.60 17.23
N GLY A 186 -11.53 0.01 18.37
CA GLY A 186 -12.62 0.99 18.44
C GLY A 186 -12.34 2.30 17.67
N PHE A 187 -11.07 2.74 17.58
CA PHE A 187 -10.70 3.95 16.82
C PHE A 187 -10.31 3.67 15.38
N PHE A 188 -9.59 2.57 15.11
CA PHE A 188 -8.89 2.32 13.84
C PHE A 188 -9.40 1.09 13.09
N GLY A 189 -10.30 0.31 13.69
CA GLY A 189 -10.85 -0.92 13.13
C GLY A 189 -9.93 -2.15 13.30
N GLY A 190 -10.48 -3.34 13.03
CA GLY A 190 -9.82 -4.63 13.27
C GLY A 190 -9.00 -5.20 12.10
N LYS A 191 -8.70 -4.41 11.06
CA LYS A 191 -8.02 -4.90 9.85
C LYS A 191 -6.49 -5.01 9.95
N PHE A 192 -5.90 -4.50 11.05
CA PHE A 192 -4.45 -4.46 11.23
C PHE A 192 -3.94 -5.73 11.89
N PHE A 193 -2.73 -6.15 11.51
CA PHE A 193 -2.01 -7.18 12.23
C PHE A 193 -1.41 -6.57 13.50
N ILE A 194 -2.02 -6.85 14.66
CA ILE A 194 -1.69 -6.21 15.94
C ILE A 194 -0.82 -7.13 16.78
N PHE A 195 0.28 -6.58 17.30
CA PHE A 195 1.09 -7.23 18.34
C PHE A 195 1.12 -6.41 19.63
N GLU A 196 0.84 -7.07 20.74
CA GLU A 196 0.80 -6.44 22.07
C GLU A 196 2.15 -6.58 22.77
N LEU A 197 2.74 -5.45 23.17
CA LEU A 197 3.98 -5.38 23.94
C LEU A 197 3.69 -5.11 25.41
N GLU A 198 4.62 -5.50 26.27
CA GLU A 198 4.57 -5.24 27.71
C GLU A 198 4.59 -3.74 28.01
N ASP A 199 3.92 -3.33 29.09
CA ASP A 199 3.72 -1.92 29.49
C ASP A 199 5.03 -1.14 29.65
N TRP A 200 6.10 -1.78 30.10
CA TRP A 200 7.39 -1.12 30.30
C TRP A 200 8.03 -0.62 28.98
N THR A 201 7.64 -1.19 27.83
CA THR A 201 8.14 -0.73 26.53
C THR A 201 7.54 0.61 26.12
N PHE A 202 6.37 0.97 26.65
CA PHE A 202 5.68 2.24 26.40
C PHE A 202 5.94 3.26 27.54
N ASN A 203 7.19 3.40 27.93
CA ASN A 203 7.60 4.33 28.99
C ASN A 203 8.43 5.50 28.41
N GLU A 204 8.14 6.76 28.83
CA GLU A 204 8.78 7.97 28.30
C GLU A 204 10.30 7.98 28.56
N SER A 205 10.73 7.58 29.77
CA SER A 205 12.17 7.58 30.14
C SER A 205 12.93 6.54 29.34
N THR A 206 12.40 5.31 29.22
CA THR A 206 12.99 4.21 28.45
C THR A 206 13.07 4.56 26.96
N ALA A 207 12.00 5.13 26.41
CA ALA A 207 11.96 5.56 25.02
C ALA A 207 13.03 6.63 24.70
N LYS A 208 13.12 7.66 25.54
CA LYS A 208 14.12 8.72 25.37
C LYS A 208 15.55 8.19 25.48
N GLU A 209 15.83 7.35 26.49
CA GLU A 209 17.16 6.75 26.67
C GLU A 209 17.56 5.91 25.45
N LYS A 210 16.67 5.02 24.98
CA LYS A 210 16.95 4.16 23.82
C LYS A 210 17.17 4.96 22.53
N LEU A 211 16.33 5.95 22.26
CA LEU A 211 16.48 6.80 21.07
C LEU A 211 17.76 7.65 21.13
N CYS A 212 18.06 8.26 22.28
CA CYS A 212 19.29 9.03 22.45
C CYS A 212 20.55 8.15 22.30
N LYS A 213 20.52 6.93 22.85
CA LYS A 213 21.59 5.95 22.70
C LYS A 213 21.76 5.52 21.26
N HIS A 214 20.65 5.19 20.57
CA HIS A 214 20.67 4.76 19.16
C HIS A 214 21.26 5.82 18.23
N PHE A 215 20.79 7.08 18.35
CA PHE A 215 21.29 8.19 17.53
C PHE A 215 22.60 8.80 18.02
N SER A 216 23.16 8.30 19.14
CA SER A 216 24.39 8.84 19.76
C SER A 216 24.29 10.34 20.06
N VAL A 217 23.16 10.79 20.60
CA VAL A 217 22.88 12.20 20.93
C VAL A 217 22.46 12.37 22.39
N HIS A 218 22.68 13.55 22.96
CA HIS A 218 22.25 13.87 24.32
C HIS A 218 20.75 14.20 24.43
N ASN A 219 20.15 14.69 23.36
CA ASN A 219 18.72 15.02 23.29
C ASN A 219 18.24 14.94 21.84
N LEU A 220 16.92 14.93 21.66
CA LEU A 220 16.28 14.78 20.35
C LEU A 220 15.87 16.13 19.71
N LYS A 221 16.32 17.28 20.26
CA LYS A 221 15.99 18.61 19.74
C LYS A 221 16.46 18.81 18.30
N GLY A 222 17.64 18.29 17.95
CA GLY A 222 18.19 18.39 16.60
C GLY A 222 17.33 17.71 15.52
N PHE A 223 16.51 16.74 15.89
CA PHE A 223 15.54 16.08 14.98
C PHE A 223 14.17 16.79 14.98
N GLY A 224 13.94 17.82 15.81
CA GLY A 224 12.67 18.54 15.87
C GLY A 224 11.52 17.75 16.50
N VAL A 225 11.79 16.65 17.21
CA VAL A 225 10.75 15.71 17.73
C VAL A 225 10.60 15.70 19.24
N GLU A 226 11.47 16.40 20.01
CA GLU A 226 11.52 16.28 21.48
C GLU A 226 10.23 16.70 22.20
N HIS A 227 9.42 17.56 21.59
CA HIS A 227 8.13 17.99 22.11
C HIS A 227 7.01 16.97 21.89
N LEU A 228 7.18 15.99 21.02
CA LEU A 228 6.19 14.95 20.66
C LEU A 228 6.28 13.76 21.63
N LYS A 229 5.93 13.97 22.89
CA LYS A 229 6.14 13.00 23.97
C LYS A 229 5.45 11.66 23.69
N THR A 230 4.19 11.69 23.24
CA THR A 230 3.40 10.50 23.01
C THR A 230 3.94 9.72 21.79
N ALA A 231 4.39 10.42 20.76
CA ALA A 231 5.00 9.80 19.57
C ALA A 231 6.39 9.23 19.87
N LEU A 232 7.20 9.89 20.72
CA LEU A 232 8.50 9.36 21.13
C LEU A 232 8.37 8.06 21.93
N VAL A 233 7.32 7.91 22.75
CA VAL A 233 7.03 6.66 23.43
C VAL A 233 6.73 5.55 22.41
N ALA A 234 5.94 5.84 21.39
CA ALA A 234 5.69 4.89 20.29
C ALA A 234 6.99 4.52 19.54
N ALA A 235 7.85 5.51 19.25
CA ALA A 235 9.15 5.27 18.62
C ALA A 235 10.09 4.41 19.50
N GLY A 236 10.09 4.65 20.82
CA GLY A 236 10.83 3.82 21.77
C GLY A 236 10.33 2.37 21.81
N ALA A 237 9.02 2.16 21.72
CA ALA A 237 8.42 0.82 21.63
C ALA A 237 8.88 0.07 20.36
N VAL A 238 8.98 0.75 19.21
CA VAL A 238 9.56 0.19 17.98
C VAL A 238 11.00 -0.26 18.21
N MET A 239 11.84 0.58 18.85
CA MET A 239 13.24 0.22 19.13
C MET A 239 13.34 -0.97 20.08
N CYS A 240 12.47 -1.04 21.12
CA CYS A 240 12.39 -2.22 21.99
C CYS A 240 12.00 -3.48 21.22
N TYR A 241 11.07 -3.35 20.26
CA TYR A 241 10.63 -4.47 19.45
C TYR A 241 11.74 -5.02 18.54
N LEU A 242 12.57 -4.14 17.96
CA LEU A 242 13.73 -4.57 17.18
C LEU A 242 14.71 -5.40 18.01
N GLU A 243 14.95 -5.04 19.26
CA GLU A 243 15.79 -5.84 20.16
C GLU A 243 15.14 -7.21 20.49
N ILE A 244 13.82 -7.24 20.73
CA ILE A 244 13.06 -8.48 20.98
C ILE A 244 13.13 -9.41 19.77
N THR A 245 13.10 -8.87 18.57
CA THR A 245 13.17 -9.62 17.29
C THR A 245 14.60 -9.91 16.82
N GLN A 246 15.61 -9.61 17.65
CA GLN A 246 17.04 -9.83 17.39
C GLN A 246 17.62 -8.98 16.24
N HIS A 247 16.98 -7.86 15.90
CA HIS A 247 17.51 -6.90 14.95
C HIS A 247 18.37 -5.86 15.68
N THR A 248 19.62 -6.23 16.00
CA THR A 248 20.52 -5.39 16.80
C THR A 248 21.38 -4.44 15.96
N GLN A 249 21.63 -4.78 14.70
CA GLN A 249 22.40 -3.95 13.78
C GLN A 249 21.44 -3.01 13.02
N THR A 250 21.33 -1.75 13.49
CA THR A 250 20.35 -0.78 13.01
C THR A 250 20.97 0.56 12.64
N SER A 251 22.28 0.57 12.28
CA SER A 251 23.04 1.79 11.95
C SER A 251 22.50 2.57 10.74
N HIS A 252 21.75 1.91 9.84
CA HIS A 252 21.06 2.56 8.72
C HIS A 252 19.84 3.38 9.13
N ILE A 253 19.29 3.16 10.34
CA ILE A 253 18.27 4.03 10.90
C ILE A 253 18.99 5.27 11.47
N SER A 254 19.38 6.18 10.59
CA SER A 254 20.26 7.30 10.91
C SER A 254 19.53 8.55 11.40
N SER A 255 18.22 8.63 11.23
CA SER A 255 17.41 9.80 11.60
C SER A 255 15.97 9.42 11.92
N ILE A 256 15.34 10.26 12.76
CA ILE A 256 13.90 10.20 13.01
C ILE A 256 13.29 11.52 12.53
N ARG A 257 12.20 11.47 11.78
CA ARG A 257 11.58 12.63 11.16
C ARG A 257 10.14 12.78 11.63
N ARG A 258 9.74 14.04 11.86
CA ARG A 258 8.35 14.37 12.13
C ARG A 258 7.55 14.41 10.84
N ILE A 259 6.35 13.82 10.86
CA ILE A 259 5.33 14.05 9.82
C ILE A 259 4.58 15.33 10.22
N GLU A 260 4.76 16.39 9.44
CA GLU A 260 4.13 17.68 9.71
C GLU A 260 2.76 17.74 9.04
N GLU A 261 1.73 17.83 9.87
CA GLU A 261 0.33 17.87 9.41
C GLU A 261 0.04 19.10 8.52
N ASP A 262 0.73 20.21 8.79
CA ASP A 262 0.49 21.48 8.12
C ASP A 262 1.23 21.66 6.78
N HIS A 263 2.19 20.81 6.47
CA HIS A 263 2.98 20.88 5.22
C HIS A 263 2.34 20.14 4.03
N CYS A 264 1.35 19.28 4.29
CA CYS A 264 0.71 18.48 3.26
C CYS A 264 -0.80 18.71 3.20
N VAL A 265 -1.38 18.48 2.02
CA VAL A 265 -2.83 18.42 1.84
C VAL A 265 -3.39 17.26 2.63
N ARG A 266 -4.44 17.51 3.39
CA ARG A 266 -5.10 16.47 4.17
C ARG A 266 -6.06 15.69 3.27
N LEU A 267 -5.76 14.43 3.07
CA LEU A 267 -6.61 13.44 2.42
C LEU A 267 -7.09 12.46 3.48
N ASP A 268 -8.40 12.28 3.64
CA ASP A 268 -8.91 11.22 4.48
C ASP A 268 -8.88 9.86 3.74
N ARG A 269 -9.09 8.77 4.49
CA ARG A 269 -9.07 7.41 3.93
C ARG A 269 -10.12 7.20 2.83
N PHE A 270 -11.27 7.88 2.96
CA PHE A 270 -12.36 7.78 1.98
C PHE A 270 -11.97 8.49 0.70
N THR A 271 -11.40 9.69 0.78
CA THR A 271 -10.95 10.48 -0.36
C THR A 271 -9.84 9.75 -1.14
N ALA A 272 -8.81 9.22 -0.46
CA ALA A 272 -7.75 8.47 -1.12
C ALA A 272 -8.28 7.24 -1.88
N ARG A 273 -9.27 6.54 -1.31
CA ARG A 273 -9.96 5.40 -1.93
C ARG A 273 -10.89 5.84 -3.06
N ASN A 274 -11.76 6.83 -2.83
CA ASN A 274 -12.77 7.29 -3.79
C ASN A 274 -12.15 7.90 -5.05
N LEU A 275 -10.98 8.53 -4.93
CA LEU A 275 -10.18 9.04 -6.05
C LEU A 275 -9.28 7.97 -6.68
N GLU A 276 -9.24 6.76 -6.13
CA GLU A 276 -8.39 5.66 -6.62
C GLU A 276 -6.92 6.09 -6.77
N LEU A 277 -6.37 6.72 -5.73
CA LEU A 277 -5.04 7.35 -5.83
C LEU A 277 -3.92 6.32 -6.01
N VAL A 278 -3.95 5.23 -5.24
CA VAL A 278 -2.86 4.24 -5.21
C VAL A 278 -3.30 2.83 -5.59
N GLN A 279 -4.59 2.51 -5.45
CA GLN A 279 -5.17 1.22 -5.80
C GLN A 279 -6.52 1.42 -6.47
N PRO A 280 -6.84 0.70 -7.55
CA PRO A 280 -8.16 0.73 -8.15
C PRO A 280 -9.19 0.03 -7.24
N MET A 281 -10.45 0.44 -7.32
CA MET A 281 -11.55 -0.19 -6.57
C MET A 281 -11.97 -1.53 -7.18
N ASN A 282 -11.83 -1.68 -8.50
CA ASN A 282 -12.22 -2.87 -9.23
C ASN A 282 -11.01 -3.61 -9.81
N GLU A 283 -11.09 -4.95 -9.88
CA GLU A 283 -10.09 -5.75 -10.58
C GLU A 283 -10.00 -5.35 -12.06
N GLY A 284 -8.78 -5.15 -12.56
CA GLY A 284 -8.52 -4.67 -13.91
C GLY A 284 -8.62 -3.15 -14.10
N GLY A 285 -9.01 -2.39 -13.07
CA GLY A 285 -8.95 -0.93 -13.07
C GLY A 285 -7.52 -0.39 -12.99
N ARG A 286 -7.37 0.94 -13.16
CA ARG A 286 -6.12 1.67 -12.95
C ARG A 286 -6.31 2.76 -11.91
N SER A 287 -5.30 2.97 -11.07
CA SER A 287 -5.22 4.08 -10.13
C SER A 287 -4.50 5.28 -10.76
N LEU A 288 -4.56 6.45 -10.10
CA LEU A 288 -3.74 7.59 -10.51
C LEU A 288 -2.25 7.21 -10.51
N LEU A 289 -1.78 6.54 -9.47
CA LEU A 289 -0.38 6.11 -9.36
C LEU A 289 0.02 5.22 -10.55
N ASN A 290 -0.84 4.29 -10.99
CA ASN A 290 -0.53 3.44 -12.15
C ASN A 290 -0.36 4.22 -13.46
N VAL A 291 -0.95 5.42 -13.56
CA VAL A 291 -0.82 6.28 -14.73
C VAL A 291 0.46 7.12 -14.68
N ILE A 292 0.79 7.66 -13.49
CA ILE A 292 1.91 8.61 -13.37
C ILE A 292 3.24 7.95 -12.95
N ASP A 293 3.24 6.67 -12.58
CA ASP A 293 4.45 5.94 -12.15
C ASP A 293 5.16 5.29 -13.34
N GLN A 294 6.05 6.05 -13.96
CA GLN A 294 7.05 5.59 -14.92
C GLN A 294 8.46 5.60 -14.31
N THR A 295 8.57 5.50 -12.98
CA THR A 295 9.86 5.48 -12.29
C THR A 295 10.68 4.24 -12.65
N LEU A 296 11.99 4.42 -12.76
CA LEU A 296 12.94 3.39 -13.16
C LEU A 296 13.53 2.65 -11.97
N THR A 297 13.58 3.31 -10.80
CA THR A 297 14.10 2.74 -9.57
C THR A 297 12.98 2.36 -8.58
N PRO A 298 13.12 1.27 -7.81
CA PRO A 298 12.15 0.92 -6.78
C PRO A 298 11.98 2.02 -5.71
N MET A 299 13.07 2.70 -5.35
CA MET A 299 13.03 3.78 -4.37
C MET A 299 12.32 5.03 -4.90
N GLY A 300 12.43 5.33 -6.22
CA GLY A 300 11.63 6.37 -6.88
C GLY A 300 10.13 6.06 -6.83
N ALA A 301 9.74 4.81 -7.10
CA ALA A 301 8.35 4.38 -7.01
C ALA A 301 7.77 4.55 -5.58
N ARG A 302 8.52 4.18 -4.53
CA ARG A 302 8.14 4.40 -3.14
C ARG A 302 7.97 5.89 -2.83
N MET A 303 8.89 6.72 -3.32
CA MET A 303 8.82 8.18 -3.14
C MET A 303 7.64 8.79 -3.88
N LEU A 304 7.37 8.42 -5.13
CA LEU A 304 6.24 8.94 -5.90
C LEU A 304 4.90 8.56 -5.27
N ARG A 305 4.76 7.32 -4.78
CA ARG A 305 3.59 6.90 -4.00
C ARG A 305 3.36 7.82 -2.79
N ARG A 306 4.42 8.19 -2.08
CA ARG A 306 4.36 9.12 -0.96
C ARG A 306 3.95 10.52 -1.39
N TRP A 307 4.47 11.03 -2.52
CA TRP A 307 4.05 12.32 -3.04
C TRP A 307 2.57 12.39 -3.37
N VAL A 308 2.00 11.32 -3.90
CA VAL A 308 0.55 11.21 -4.19
C VAL A 308 -0.28 11.24 -2.91
N LEU A 309 0.15 10.55 -1.86
CA LEU A 309 -0.58 10.47 -0.59
C LEU A 309 -0.39 11.71 0.31
N PHE A 310 0.71 12.47 0.11
CA PHE A 310 1.06 13.66 0.87
C PHE A 310 1.40 14.82 -0.06
N PRO A 311 0.42 15.38 -0.81
CA PRO A 311 0.64 16.53 -1.69
C PRO A 311 1.06 17.76 -0.89
N LEU A 312 1.87 18.63 -1.50
CA LEU A 312 2.44 19.81 -0.84
C LEU A 312 1.41 20.93 -0.67
N ARG A 313 1.64 21.77 0.36
CA ARG A 313 0.85 22.98 0.62
C ARG A 313 1.65 24.28 0.49
N THR A 314 2.89 24.19 0.06
CA THR A 314 3.80 25.35 -0.06
C THR A 314 4.07 25.66 -1.53
N VAL A 315 3.68 26.84 -2.01
CA VAL A 315 3.88 27.25 -3.42
C VAL A 315 5.33 27.09 -3.83
N LYS A 316 6.28 27.49 -2.97
CA LYS A 316 7.72 27.40 -3.26
C LYS A 316 8.17 25.96 -3.56
N GLU A 317 7.76 24.99 -2.73
CA GLU A 317 8.17 23.60 -2.92
C GLU A 317 7.50 22.97 -4.15
N ILE A 318 6.24 23.32 -4.41
CA ILE A 318 5.50 22.89 -5.60
C ILE A 318 6.19 23.42 -6.85
N THR A 319 6.49 24.74 -6.88
CA THR A 319 7.18 25.36 -8.03
C THR A 319 8.57 24.76 -8.25
N THR A 320 9.31 24.49 -7.17
CA THR A 320 10.62 23.83 -7.26
C THR A 320 10.53 22.46 -7.94
N ARG A 321 9.50 21.66 -7.64
CA ARG A 321 9.26 20.39 -8.33
C ARG A 321 8.87 20.60 -9.79
N GLN A 322 7.96 21.56 -10.06
CA GLN A 322 7.55 21.90 -11.43
C GLN A 322 8.71 22.37 -12.28
N ASP A 323 9.63 23.16 -11.73
CA ASP A 323 10.86 23.59 -12.42
C ASP A 323 11.73 22.40 -12.82
N GLY A 324 11.83 21.39 -11.92
CA GLY A 324 12.52 20.15 -12.21
C GLY A 324 11.85 19.34 -13.33
N VAL A 325 10.51 19.16 -13.26
CA VAL A 325 9.74 18.49 -14.31
C VAL A 325 9.88 19.20 -15.65
N GLU A 326 9.79 20.55 -15.66
CA GLU A 326 9.93 21.36 -16.87
C GLU A 326 11.31 21.22 -17.49
N TYR A 327 12.36 21.12 -16.68
CA TYR A 327 13.71 20.95 -17.18
C TYR A 327 13.87 19.61 -17.92
N PHE A 328 13.43 18.51 -17.35
CA PHE A 328 13.38 17.21 -18.03
C PHE A 328 12.52 17.25 -19.29
N PHE A 329 11.38 17.95 -19.24
CA PHE A 329 10.47 18.07 -20.37
C PHE A 329 11.09 18.82 -21.54
N ARG A 330 11.84 19.91 -21.28
CA ARG A 330 12.43 20.78 -22.30
C ARG A 330 13.81 20.38 -22.78
N GLN A 331 14.52 19.49 -22.06
CA GLN A 331 15.88 19.07 -22.36
C GLN A 331 15.92 17.54 -22.63
N PRO A 332 15.64 17.12 -23.89
CA PRO A 332 15.61 15.71 -24.22
C PRO A 332 16.94 14.99 -23.94
N ASP A 333 18.08 15.61 -24.26
CA ASP A 333 19.41 15.02 -24.07
C ASP A 333 19.69 14.72 -22.60
N PHE A 334 19.30 15.64 -21.68
CA PHE A 334 19.43 15.43 -20.24
C PHE A 334 18.46 14.34 -19.75
N ARG A 335 17.24 14.32 -20.26
CA ARG A 335 16.23 13.30 -19.93
C ARG A 335 16.70 11.91 -20.32
N ASP A 336 17.19 11.74 -21.56
CA ASP A 336 17.62 10.45 -22.11
C ASP A 336 18.86 9.92 -21.38
N LEU A 337 19.82 10.81 -21.06
CA LEU A 337 20.98 10.46 -20.20
C LEU A 337 20.52 10.01 -18.80
N ALA A 338 19.62 10.76 -18.18
CA ALA A 338 19.13 10.40 -16.85
C ALA A 338 18.35 9.09 -16.87
N GLU A 339 17.57 8.82 -17.93
CA GLU A 339 16.85 7.56 -18.11
C GLU A 339 17.81 6.36 -18.22
N GLU A 340 18.86 6.49 -19.01
CA GLU A 340 19.89 5.44 -19.16
C GLU A 340 20.57 5.14 -17.83
N GLU A 341 21.05 6.17 -17.13
CA GLU A 341 21.81 6.01 -15.90
C GLU A 341 20.94 5.52 -14.72
N LEU A 342 19.70 6.02 -14.59
CA LEU A 342 18.79 5.58 -13.53
C LEU A 342 18.42 4.09 -13.64
N ARG A 343 18.34 3.52 -14.85
CA ARG A 343 18.12 2.08 -15.06
C ARG A 343 19.21 1.21 -14.44
N ASN A 344 20.43 1.72 -14.31
CA ASN A 344 21.57 1.00 -13.77
C ASN A 344 21.66 1.05 -12.24
N ILE A 345 20.98 1.98 -11.56
CA ILE A 345 21.15 2.21 -10.12
C ILE A 345 20.53 1.11 -9.23
N GLY A 346 19.33 0.60 -9.58
CA GLY A 346 18.65 -0.40 -8.77
C GLY A 346 18.07 0.16 -7.46
N ASP A 347 17.97 -0.69 -6.42
CA ASP A 347 17.42 -0.31 -5.10
C ASP A 347 18.51 0.03 -4.08
N LEU A 348 19.05 1.23 -4.21
CA LEU A 348 20.16 1.69 -3.36
C LEU A 348 19.77 1.78 -1.87
N GLU A 349 18.52 2.16 -1.53
CA GLU A 349 18.06 2.21 -0.14
C GLU A 349 18.18 0.84 0.54
N ARG A 350 17.70 -0.22 -0.12
CA ARG A 350 17.75 -1.58 0.43
C ARG A 350 19.15 -2.17 0.42
N ILE A 351 19.96 -1.85 -0.57
CA ILE A 351 21.38 -2.27 -0.58
C ILE A 351 22.11 -1.66 0.63
N VAL A 352 21.93 -0.37 0.89
CA VAL A 352 22.52 0.33 2.06
C VAL A 352 22.11 -0.33 3.37
N SER A 353 20.84 -0.68 3.52
CA SER A 353 20.34 -1.37 4.71
C SER A 353 20.95 -2.76 4.87
N LYS A 354 21.10 -3.53 3.79
CA LYS A 354 21.78 -4.84 3.81
C LYS A 354 23.26 -4.71 4.19
N VAL A 355 23.96 -3.69 3.68
CA VAL A 355 25.35 -3.37 4.07
C VAL A 355 25.42 -3.09 5.57
N ALA A 356 24.50 -2.25 6.08
CA ALA A 356 24.47 -1.86 7.48
C ALA A 356 24.30 -3.03 8.46
N VAL A 357 23.50 -4.03 8.06
CA VAL A 357 23.29 -5.25 8.87
C VAL A 357 24.26 -6.39 8.53
N GLY A 358 25.25 -6.16 7.66
CA GLY A 358 26.24 -7.15 7.25
C GLY A 358 25.67 -8.32 6.42
N ARG A 359 24.50 -8.12 5.77
CA ARG A 359 23.81 -9.14 4.97
C ARG A 359 23.86 -8.88 3.46
N ALA A 360 24.55 -7.84 3.02
CA ALA A 360 24.75 -7.61 1.60
C ALA A 360 25.52 -8.76 0.98
N ASN A 361 25.03 -9.30 -0.12
CA ASN A 361 25.71 -10.35 -0.86
C ASN A 361 26.72 -9.72 -1.87
N PRO A 362 27.64 -10.49 -2.45
CA PRO A 362 28.63 -9.94 -3.38
C PRO A 362 28.02 -9.26 -4.61
N ARG A 363 26.86 -9.70 -5.10
CA ARG A 363 26.14 -9.06 -6.20
C ARG A 363 25.51 -7.74 -5.78
N ASP A 364 25.01 -7.61 -4.53
CA ASP A 364 24.53 -6.34 -3.99
C ASP A 364 25.68 -5.29 -3.99
N MET A 365 26.91 -5.70 -3.66
CA MET A 365 28.08 -4.80 -3.70
C MET A 365 28.48 -4.43 -5.13
N GLN A 366 28.41 -5.35 -6.10
CA GLN A 366 28.59 -5.00 -7.51
C GLN A 366 27.51 -4.06 -8.03
N GLN A 367 26.26 -4.27 -7.63
CA GLN A 367 25.18 -3.33 -7.97
C GLN A 367 25.41 -1.94 -7.36
N LEU A 368 25.93 -1.89 -6.10
CA LEU A 368 26.33 -0.63 -5.47
C LEU A 368 27.43 0.08 -6.27
N ARG A 369 28.45 -0.64 -6.74
CA ARG A 369 29.52 -0.10 -7.58
C ARG A 369 28.95 0.53 -8.85
N VAL A 370 28.11 -0.20 -9.59
CA VAL A 370 27.47 0.30 -10.82
C VAL A 370 26.60 1.53 -10.52
N ALA A 371 25.86 1.51 -9.42
CA ALA A 371 25.07 2.65 -8.99
C ALA A 371 25.94 3.89 -8.72
N LEU A 372 27.12 3.74 -8.12
CA LEU A 372 28.04 4.86 -7.87
C LEU A 372 28.66 5.43 -9.15
N GLU A 373 28.94 4.59 -10.16
CA GLU A 373 29.34 5.03 -11.51
C GLU A 373 28.26 5.92 -12.14
N SER A 374 27.01 5.43 -12.19
CA SER A 374 25.87 6.18 -12.72
C SER A 374 25.61 7.47 -11.94
N ILE A 375 25.75 7.45 -10.60
CA ILE A 375 25.62 8.65 -9.76
C ILE A 375 26.69 9.70 -10.12
N ALA A 376 27.90 9.31 -10.43
CA ALA A 376 28.96 10.25 -10.84
C ALA A 376 28.60 10.95 -12.17
N VAL A 377 28.04 10.22 -13.14
CA VAL A 377 27.57 10.77 -14.42
C VAL A 377 26.40 11.73 -14.19
N ILE A 378 25.36 11.30 -13.46
CA ILE A 378 24.17 12.11 -13.14
C ILE A 378 24.59 13.37 -12.37
N ARG A 379 25.47 13.27 -11.38
CA ARG A 379 25.98 14.42 -10.63
C ARG A 379 26.55 15.48 -11.53
N LYS A 380 27.42 15.10 -12.46
CA LYS A 380 28.05 16.03 -13.40
C LYS A 380 26.99 16.75 -14.24
N ALA A 381 26.05 16.02 -14.83
CA ALA A 381 24.98 16.59 -15.64
C ALA A 381 24.06 17.53 -14.82
N CYS A 382 23.74 17.16 -13.58
CA CYS A 382 22.89 17.97 -12.69
C CYS A 382 23.59 19.25 -12.22
N VAL A 383 24.89 19.24 -11.91
CA VAL A 383 25.65 20.42 -11.50
C VAL A 383 25.75 21.47 -12.62
N ASP A 384 25.83 21.02 -13.87
CA ASP A 384 25.85 21.86 -15.06
C ASP A 384 24.45 22.39 -15.44
N ALA A 385 23.38 21.87 -14.82
CA ALA A 385 22.00 22.28 -15.09
C ALA A 385 21.70 23.71 -14.62
N GLN A 386 20.90 24.43 -15.41
CA GLN A 386 20.50 25.82 -15.13
C GLN A 386 19.55 25.98 -13.92
N PRO A 387 18.47 25.15 -13.75
CA PRO A 387 17.55 25.30 -12.64
C PRO A 387 18.20 24.96 -11.29
N THR A 388 18.02 25.84 -10.32
CA THR A 388 18.55 25.67 -8.97
C THR A 388 18.11 24.34 -8.35
N ALA A 389 16.87 23.91 -8.59
CA ALA A 389 16.31 22.64 -8.10
C ALA A 389 17.15 21.42 -8.53
N ILE A 390 17.48 21.30 -9.81
CA ILE A 390 18.27 20.18 -10.35
C ILE A 390 19.72 20.26 -9.89
N ARG A 391 20.31 21.49 -9.91
CA ARG A 391 21.67 21.69 -9.45
C ARG A 391 21.87 21.38 -7.96
N GLU A 392 20.92 21.73 -7.09
CA GLU A 392 20.98 21.38 -5.68
C GLU A 392 20.92 19.87 -5.45
N LEU A 393 20.11 19.14 -6.23
CA LEU A 393 20.10 17.67 -6.17
C LEU A 393 21.46 17.11 -6.60
N GLY A 394 22.05 17.62 -7.66
CA GLY A 394 23.39 17.23 -8.10
C GLY A 394 24.48 17.47 -7.06
N LEU A 395 24.45 18.63 -6.37
CA LEU A 395 25.40 18.95 -5.30
C LEU A 395 25.29 18.05 -4.07
N ARG A 396 24.12 17.44 -3.83
CA ARG A 396 23.92 16.48 -2.73
C ARG A 396 24.40 15.07 -3.07
N LEU A 397 24.57 14.76 -4.35
CA LEU A 397 25.09 13.48 -4.79
C LEU A 397 26.58 13.36 -4.49
N ASP A 398 26.98 12.22 -3.94
CA ASP A 398 28.36 11.88 -3.59
C ASP A 398 28.74 10.58 -4.32
N PRO A 399 29.67 10.59 -5.27
CA PRO A 399 30.09 9.39 -5.97
C PRO A 399 30.78 8.35 -5.07
N CYS A 400 31.15 8.69 -3.83
CA CYS A 400 31.86 7.81 -2.90
C CYS A 400 33.02 7.08 -3.60
N GLN A 401 33.89 7.85 -4.28
CA GLN A 401 34.90 7.32 -5.23
C GLN A 401 35.83 6.27 -4.60
N GLU A 402 36.22 6.48 -3.35
CA GLU A 402 37.10 5.52 -2.66
C GLU A 402 36.42 4.16 -2.46
N LEU A 403 35.12 4.17 -2.09
CA LEU A 403 34.35 2.94 -1.94
C LEU A 403 34.15 2.26 -3.31
N HIS A 404 33.80 3.04 -4.34
CA HIS A 404 33.68 2.54 -5.72
C HIS A 404 34.95 1.83 -6.18
N ASP A 405 36.11 2.51 -6.12
CA ASP A 405 37.39 2.01 -6.59
C ASP A 405 37.83 0.77 -5.80
N ARG A 406 37.49 0.72 -4.52
CA ARG A 406 37.76 -0.44 -3.68
C ARG A 406 36.93 -1.64 -4.08
N ILE A 407 35.58 -1.46 -4.26
CA ILE A 407 34.72 -2.55 -4.71
C ILE A 407 35.16 -3.06 -6.09
N PHE A 408 35.49 -2.15 -7.02
CA PHE A 408 35.98 -2.46 -8.35
C PHE A 408 37.24 -3.32 -8.32
N ARG A 409 38.19 -3.00 -7.43
CA ARG A 409 39.43 -3.71 -7.29
C ARG A 409 39.29 -5.06 -6.57
N GLU A 410 38.45 -5.12 -5.52
CA GLU A 410 38.40 -6.26 -4.61
C GLU A 410 37.41 -7.35 -5.01
N ILE A 411 36.29 -7.00 -5.67
CA ILE A 411 35.25 -7.96 -6.06
C ILE A 411 35.31 -8.32 -7.54
N THR A 412 35.15 -9.60 -7.86
CA THR A 412 35.09 -10.07 -9.26
C THR A 412 33.88 -9.44 -10.01
N PRO A 413 33.95 -9.24 -11.33
CA PRO A 413 32.85 -8.65 -12.12
C PRO A 413 31.54 -9.41 -12.05
N ASP A 414 31.56 -10.75 -11.99
CA ASP A 414 30.37 -11.60 -11.82
C ASP A 414 30.55 -12.52 -10.60
N PRO A 415 30.32 -12.01 -9.39
CA PRO A 415 30.53 -12.80 -8.18
C PRO A 415 29.35 -13.76 -7.94
N PRO A 416 29.59 -14.87 -7.21
CA PRO A 416 28.53 -15.76 -6.78
C PRO A 416 27.52 -15.05 -5.86
N ILE A 417 26.25 -15.47 -5.89
CA ILE A 417 25.21 -14.91 -5.00
C ILE A 417 25.49 -15.24 -3.53
N MET A 418 26.01 -16.46 -3.25
CA MET A 418 26.23 -16.91 -1.89
C MET A 418 27.68 -16.60 -1.45
N SER A 419 27.84 -15.92 -0.32
CA SER A 419 29.15 -15.65 0.30
C SER A 419 29.94 -16.89 0.75
N GLY A 420 29.35 -18.07 0.71
CA GLY A 420 30.01 -19.35 1.01
C GLY A 420 30.58 -20.10 -0.22
N LYS A 421 30.58 -19.50 -1.41
CA LYS A 421 31.17 -20.08 -2.63
C LYS A 421 32.44 -19.33 -3.00
N PRO A 422 33.46 -20.03 -3.53
CA PRO A 422 34.69 -19.38 -3.97
C PRO A 422 34.48 -18.51 -5.21
N GLY A 423 35.34 -17.51 -5.42
CA GLY A 423 35.29 -16.62 -6.57
C GLY A 423 34.66 -15.25 -6.30
N ILE A 424 34.60 -14.84 -5.05
CA ILE A 424 34.12 -13.51 -4.66
C ILE A 424 35.15 -12.42 -4.89
N ILE A 425 36.40 -12.69 -4.44
CA ILE A 425 37.49 -11.72 -4.44
C ILE A 425 38.29 -11.81 -5.77
N ALA A 426 38.60 -10.64 -6.33
CA ALA A 426 39.39 -10.57 -7.55
C ALA A 426 40.86 -11.08 -7.36
N ASN A 427 41.54 -11.46 -8.46
CA ASN A 427 42.93 -11.80 -8.42
C ASN A 427 43.78 -10.54 -8.14
N GLY A 428 44.90 -10.71 -7.45
CA GLY A 428 45.82 -9.62 -7.11
C GLY A 428 45.45 -8.82 -5.86
N VAL A 429 44.37 -9.19 -5.15
CA VAL A 429 43.93 -8.53 -3.90
C VAL A 429 44.72 -9.06 -2.69
N ASN A 430 45.02 -10.38 -2.68
CA ASN A 430 45.70 -11.02 -1.58
C ASN A 430 46.64 -12.13 -2.12
N GLU A 431 47.93 -12.01 -1.84
CA GLU A 431 48.96 -12.94 -2.33
C GLU A 431 48.76 -14.39 -1.85
N GLU A 432 48.38 -14.58 -0.56
CA GLU A 432 48.08 -15.91 0.00
C GLU A 432 46.88 -16.56 -0.73
N LEU A 433 45.85 -15.79 -1.02
CA LEU A 433 44.67 -16.27 -1.74
C LEU A 433 45.02 -16.70 -3.17
N ASP A 434 45.83 -15.92 -3.86
CA ASP A 434 46.22 -16.20 -5.24
C ASP A 434 47.16 -17.44 -5.31
N GLU A 435 48.01 -17.62 -4.29
CA GLU A 435 48.82 -18.81 -4.18
C GLU A 435 48.00 -20.08 -3.94
N LEU A 436 47.03 -20.01 -3.01
CA LEU A 436 46.09 -21.12 -2.74
C LEU A 436 45.25 -21.48 -3.97
N ARG A 437 44.82 -20.52 -4.75
CA ARG A 437 44.10 -20.74 -6.01
C ARG A 437 44.97 -21.43 -7.04
N ARG A 438 46.26 -21.04 -7.14
CA ARG A 438 47.24 -21.74 -7.99
C ARG A 438 47.39 -23.19 -7.57
N ILE A 439 47.58 -23.45 -6.28
CA ILE A 439 47.68 -24.81 -5.74
C ILE A 439 46.41 -25.63 -6.07
N SER A 440 45.24 -25.07 -5.89
CA SER A 440 43.97 -25.76 -6.20
C SER A 440 43.81 -26.07 -7.68
N THR A 441 44.22 -25.17 -8.57
CA THR A 441 44.13 -25.33 -10.03
C THR A 441 45.21 -26.32 -10.51
N THR A 442 46.48 -26.12 -10.12
CA THR A 442 47.60 -27.02 -10.47
C THR A 442 47.37 -28.42 -9.89
N GLY A 443 46.70 -28.52 -8.71
CA GLY A 443 46.32 -29.80 -8.13
C GLY A 443 45.31 -30.58 -8.98
N LYS A 444 44.39 -29.94 -9.63
CA LYS A 444 43.44 -30.58 -10.57
C LYS A 444 44.14 -31.05 -11.85
N ASP A 445 45.06 -30.25 -12.38
CA ASP A 445 45.87 -30.63 -13.54
C ASP A 445 46.79 -31.82 -13.21
N TYR A 446 47.34 -31.84 -12.00
CA TYR A 446 48.17 -32.96 -11.53
C TYR A 446 47.34 -34.25 -11.34
N LEU A 447 46.09 -34.18 -10.86
CA LEU A 447 45.19 -35.34 -10.83
C LEU A 447 44.93 -35.91 -12.23
N LEU A 448 44.83 -35.08 -13.25
CA LEU A 448 44.72 -35.50 -14.65
C LEU A 448 46.04 -36.17 -15.13
N GLN A 449 47.20 -35.65 -14.73
CA GLN A 449 48.51 -36.27 -15.02
C GLN A 449 48.64 -37.61 -14.32
N ILE A 450 48.26 -37.74 -13.05
CA ILE A 450 48.19 -39.01 -12.33
C ILE A 450 47.27 -39.98 -13.09
N GLN A 451 46.10 -39.55 -13.47
CA GLN A 451 45.14 -40.40 -14.22
C GLN A 451 45.78 -40.92 -15.53
N GLN A 452 46.44 -40.07 -16.28
CA GLN A 452 47.10 -40.45 -17.53
C GLN A 452 48.28 -41.39 -17.27
N ARG A 453 49.17 -41.04 -16.33
CA ARG A 453 50.32 -41.86 -15.96
C ARG A 453 49.93 -43.26 -15.47
N GLU A 454 48.95 -43.34 -14.57
CA GLU A 454 48.44 -44.60 -14.04
C GLU A 454 47.72 -45.43 -15.13
N SER A 455 47.01 -44.77 -16.05
CA SER A 455 46.39 -45.43 -17.20
C SER A 455 47.43 -46.03 -18.15
N GLU A 456 48.51 -45.32 -18.41
CA GLU A 456 49.66 -45.82 -19.24
C GLU A 456 50.45 -46.93 -18.53
N ALA A 457 50.73 -46.78 -17.24
CA ALA A 457 51.46 -47.76 -16.45
C ALA A 457 50.71 -49.09 -16.25
N THR A 458 49.37 -49.00 -16.03
CA THR A 458 48.54 -50.21 -15.80
C THR A 458 47.98 -50.79 -17.08
N GLY A 459 47.99 -50.04 -18.20
CA GLY A 459 47.33 -50.41 -19.43
C GLY A 459 45.81 -50.41 -19.37
N ILE A 460 45.20 -49.67 -18.40
CA ILE A 460 43.75 -49.57 -18.20
C ILE A 460 43.25 -48.31 -18.88
N PRO A 461 42.66 -48.35 -20.08
CA PRO A 461 42.25 -47.16 -20.83
C PRO A 461 41.02 -46.47 -20.27
N SER A 462 40.26 -47.14 -19.40
CA SER A 462 39.01 -46.64 -18.80
C SER A 462 39.17 -46.14 -17.37
N LEU A 463 40.38 -45.92 -16.89
CA LEU A 463 40.71 -45.42 -15.57
C LEU A 463 40.20 -43.98 -15.43
N LYS A 464 39.48 -43.70 -14.34
CA LYS A 464 39.00 -42.34 -14.02
C LYS A 464 39.31 -42.02 -12.58
N ILE A 465 39.78 -40.79 -12.35
CA ILE A 465 39.83 -40.22 -11.00
C ILE A 465 38.53 -39.50 -10.73
N GLY A 466 37.83 -39.84 -9.62
CA GLY A 466 36.62 -39.24 -9.16
C GLY A 466 36.73 -38.81 -7.71
N TYR A 467 35.77 -38.00 -7.23
CA TYR A 467 35.69 -37.55 -5.84
C TYR A 467 34.40 -38.06 -5.19
N ASN A 468 34.50 -38.48 -3.93
CA ASN A 468 33.34 -38.87 -3.10
C ASN A 468 33.47 -38.28 -1.70
N ASN A 469 32.41 -37.67 -1.17
CA ASN A 469 32.41 -37.03 0.16
C ASN A 469 32.76 -37.96 1.33
N VAL A 470 32.71 -39.31 1.15
CA VAL A 470 32.98 -40.29 2.20
C VAL A 470 34.42 -40.79 2.15
N PHE A 471 34.98 -40.95 0.95
CA PHE A 471 36.31 -41.60 0.72
C PHE A 471 37.33 -40.65 0.11
N GLY A 472 36.92 -39.43 -0.28
CA GLY A 472 37.82 -38.49 -0.97
C GLY A 472 38.01 -38.79 -2.45
N TYR A 473 39.20 -38.43 -2.98
CA TYR A 473 39.58 -38.77 -4.34
C TYR A 473 39.86 -40.26 -4.46
N TYR A 474 39.37 -40.89 -5.55
CA TYR A 474 39.54 -42.31 -5.83
C TYR A 474 39.80 -42.56 -7.32
N ILE A 475 40.48 -43.68 -7.60
CA ILE A 475 40.65 -44.21 -8.94
C ILE A 475 39.55 -45.27 -9.17
N GLU A 476 38.72 -45.06 -10.18
CA GLU A 476 37.64 -45.97 -10.57
C GLU A 476 38.13 -46.88 -11.73
N VAL A 477 38.12 -48.19 -11.52
CA VAL A 477 38.54 -49.22 -12.48
C VAL A 477 37.33 -50.12 -12.75
N ARG A 478 36.99 -50.34 -14.03
CA ARG A 478 35.93 -51.28 -14.43
C ARG A 478 36.32 -52.71 -14.11
N ASN A 479 35.34 -53.53 -13.73
CA ASN A 479 35.58 -54.92 -13.33
C ASN A 479 36.30 -55.76 -14.41
N THR A 480 36.25 -55.39 -15.70
CA THR A 480 36.95 -56.03 -16.82
C THR A 480 38.48 -55.92 -16.71
N TYR A 481 39.01 -54.93 -15.98
CA TYR A 481 40.46 -54.67 -15.83
C TYR A 481 40.97 -54.92 -14.40
N LYS A 482 40.16 -55.58 -13.57
CA LYS A 482 40.48 -55.85 -12.16
C LYS A 482 41.82 -56.61 -11.97
N GLY A 483 42.19 -57.47 -12.88
CA GLY A 483 43.44 -58.23 -12.81
C GLY A 483 44.67 -57.42 -13.17
N GLN A 484 44.56 -56.20 -13.66
CA GLN A 484 45.67 -55.30 -14.02
C GLN A 484 45.91 -54.21 -12.95
N VAL A 485 45.19 -54.25 -11.84
CA VAL A 485 45.33 -53.29 -10.73
C VAL A 485 46.61 -53.67 -9.92
N PRO A 486 47.49 -52.68 -9.66
CA PRO A 486 48.70 -52.91 -8.83
C PRO A 486 48.31 -53.25 -7.39
N ASP A 487 49.13 -54.16 -6.76
CA ASP A 487 48.89 -54.58 -5.36
C ASP A 487 49.02 -53.43 -4.34
N GLU A 488 49.69 -52.33 -4.72
CA GLU A 488 49.88 -51.12 -3.89
C GLU A 488 48.60 -50.27 -3.74
N TRP A 489 47.61 -50.49 -4.60
CA TRP A 489 46.38 -49.73 -4.56
C TRP A 489 45.43 -50.26 -3.51
N ILE A 490 45.01 -49.43 -2.59
CA ILE A 490 44.12 -49.80 -1.49
C ILE A 490 42.67 -49.71 -1.99
N ARG A 491 41.96 -50.88 -2.06
CA ARG A 491 40.56 -50.94 -2.42
C ARG A 491 39.70 -50.38 -1.30
N LYS A 492 38.81 -49.40 -1.61
CA LYS A 492 37.86 -48.75 -0.68
C LYS A 492 36.42 -49.14 -0.90
N GLN A 493 36.01 -49.36 -2.16
CA GLN A 493 34.65 -49.69 -2.47
C GLN A 493 34.53 -50.59 -3.70
N THR A 494 33.59 -51.55 -3.64
CA THR A 494 33.22 -52.41 -4.75
C THR A 494 31.83 -52.02 -5.22
N LEU A 495 31.67 -51.69 -6.49
CA LEU A 495 30.42 -51.39 -7.17
C LEU A 495 30.05 -52.54 -8.12
N ALA A 496 28.81 -52.53 -8.63
CA ALA A 496 28.31 -53.55 -9.53
C ALA A 496 29.17 -53.72 -10.81
N GLN A 497 29.73 -52.60 -11.34
CA GLN A 497 30.47 -52.59 -12.62
C GLN A 497 31.91 -52.07 -12.50
N ALA A 498 32.36 -51.61 -11.32
CA ALA A 498 33.67 -51.02 -11.09
C ALA A 498 34.14 -51.22 -9.64
N GLU A 499 35.43 -51.09 -9.39
CA GLU A 499 36.02 -51.00 -8.07
C GLU A 499 36.73 -49.65 -7.91
N ARG A 500 36.79 -49.13 -6.66
CA ARG A 500 37.38 -47.84 -6.32
C ARG A 500 38.59 -48.04 -5.43
N TYR A 501 39.67 -47.44 -5.82
CA TYR A 501 40.97 -47.57 -5.19
C TYR A 501 41.53 -46.20 -4.77
N ILE A 502 42.43 -46.23 -3.78
CA ILE A 502 43.16 -45.04 -3.33
C ILE A 502 44.65 -45.39 -3.34
N THR A 503 45.50 -44.44 -3.76
CA THR A 503 46.96 -44.47 -3.63
C THR A 503 47.41 -43.51 -2.54
N GLN A 504 48.59 -43.73 -1.97
CA GLN A 504 49.18 -42.84 -0.96
C GLN A 504 49.42 -41.43 -1.54
N GLU A 505 49.92 -41.35 -2.76
CA GLU A 505 50.11 -40.08 -3.47
C GLU A 505 48.81 -39.31 -3.67
N LEU A 506 47.72 -40.01 -4.07
CA LEU A 506 46.39 -39.40 -4.25
C LEU A 506 45.86 -38.81 -2.95
N LYS A 507 46.13 -39.50 -1.82
CA LYS A 507 45.70 -39.05 -0.49
C LYS A 507 46.47 -37.79 -0.03
N GLU A 508 47.76 -37.73 -0.22
CA GLU A 508 48.61 -36.56 0.11
C GLU A 508 48.22 -35.33 -0.70
N TYR A 509 47.86 -35.50 -1.98
CA TYR A 509 47.37 -34.44 -2.85
C TYR A 509 45.96 -33.99 -2.46
N GLU A 510 45.12 -34.94 -2.08
CA GLU A 510 43.77 -34.65 -1.56
C GLU A 510 43.82 -33.70 -0.34
N GLU A 511 44.68 -34.02 0.64
CA GLU A 511 44.87 -33.20 1.84
C GLU A 511 45.32 -31.78 1.48
N LYS A 512 46.19 -31.61 0.48
CA LYS A 512 46.67 -30.32 0.00
C LYS A 512 45.54 -29.53 -0.73
N ILE A 513 44.79 -30.19 -1.62
CA ILE A 513 43.69 -29.54 -2.40
C ILE A 513 42.55 -29.13 -1.49
N LEU A 514 42.03 -30.05 -0.65
CA LEU A 514 40.92 -29.78 0.27
C LEU A 514 41.31 -28.74 1.34
N GLY A 515 42.57 -28.78 1.81
CA GLY A 515 43.11 -27.75 2.70
C GLY A 515 43.14 -26.37 2.03
N ALA A 516 43.57 -26.29 0.77
CA ALA A 516 43.61 -25.06 0.01
C ALA A 516 42.17 -24.53 -0.27
N GLU A 517 41.26 -25.39 -0.70
CA GLU A 517 39.84 -24.97 -0.96
C GLU A 517 39.14 -24.42 0.30
N SER A 518 39.33 -25.11 1.44
CA SER A 518 38.80 -24.65 2.72
C SER A 518 39.40 -23.30 3.15
N ARG A 519 40.70 -23.11 2.97
CA ARG A 519 41.40 -21.87 3.30
C ARG A 519 41.03 -20.72 2.39
N ILE A 520 40.80 -20.98 1.08
CA ILE A 520 40.26 -19.99 0.11
C ILE A 520 38.94 -19.44 0.61
N LEU A 521 37.97 -20.29 0.98
CA LEU A 521 36.66 -19.86 1.46
C LEU A 521 36.77 -19.00 2.72
N ILE A 522 37.64 -19.37 3.66
CA ILE A 522 37.84 -18.60 4.90
C ILE A 522 38.42 -17.21 4.56
N LEU A 523 39.48 -17.15 3.74
CA LEU A 523 40.13 -15.89 3.37
C LEU A 523 39.17 -14.97 2.56
N GLU A 524 38.49 -15.51 1.56
CA GLU A 524 37.51 -14.74 0.81
C GLU A 524 36.41 -14.18 1.72
N SER A 525 35.90 -14.99 2.67
CA SER A 525 34.89 -14.53 3.63
C SER A 525 35.43 -13.44 4.56
N GLN A 526 36.67 -13.51 5.01
CA GLN A 526 37.33 -12.51 5.84
C GLN A 526 37.52 -11.19 5.10
N ILE A 527 38.05 -11.22 3.88
CA ILE A 527 38.28 -10.03 3.05
C ILE A 527 36.94 -9.37 2.74
N TYR A 528 35.92 -10.16 2.38
CA TYR A 528 34.57 -9.65 2.10
C TYR A 528 33.90 -9.03 3.33
N ALA A 529 34.03 -9.67 4.50
CA ALA A 529 33.51 -9.12 5.76
C ALA A 529 34.18 -7.79 6.13
N GLN A 530 35.48 -7.66 5.87
CA GLN A 530 36.23 -6.42 6.09
C GLN A 530 35.75 -5.32 5.13
N LEU A 531 35.50 -5.64 3.85
CA LEU A 531 34.94 -4.69 2.89
C LEU A 531 33.55 -4.19 3.33
N LEU A 532 32.67 -5.08 3.79
CA LEU A 532 31.35 -4.70 4.33
C LEU A 532 31.48 -3.81 5.57
N HIS A 533 32.39 -4.14 6.48
CA HIS A 533 32.64 -3.34 7.68
C HIS A 533 33.10 -1.91 7.33
N ASP A 534 34.01 -1.79 6.39
CA ASP A 534 34.54 -0.47 6.00
C ASP A 534 33.53 0.33 5.17
N ALA A 535 32.59 -0.35 4.48
CA ALA A 535 31.48 0.31 3.79
C ALA A 535 30.49 1.01 4.76
N LEU A 536 30.46 0.63 6.05
CA LEU A 536 29.59 1.27 7.06
C LEU A 536 29.81 2.78 7.19
N GLN A 537 31.02 3.27 6.98
CA GLN A 537 31.32 4.71 7.05
C GLN A 537 30.64 5.53 5.94
N TYR A 538 30.20 4.88 4.85
CA TYR A 538 29.54 5.51 3.71
C TYR A 538 28.00 5.47 3.79
N ILE A 539 27.40 4.92 4.86
CA ILE A 539 25.92 4.83 4.98
C ILE A 539 25.24 6.18 4.79
N ALA A 540 25.72 7.24 5.47
CA ALA A 540 25.09 8.55 5.39
C ALA A 540 25.16 9.19 3.99
N PRO A 541 26.33 9.23 3.28
CA PRO A 541 26.37 9.70 1.89
C PRO A 541 25.53 8.83 0.95
N LEU A 542 25.52 7.50 1.11
CA LEU A 542 24.71 6.61 0.28
C LEU A 542 23.19 6.84 0.47
N GLN A 543 22.73 7.11 1.69
CA GLN A 543 21.33 7.48 1.95
C GLN A 543 20.96 8.82 1.32
N ARG A 544 21.88 9.81 1.35
CA ARG A 544 21.65 11.09 0.64
C ARG A 544 21.56 10.89 -0.87
N ASN A 545 22.40 10.02 -1.42
CA ASN A 545 22.33 9.62 -2.83
C ASN A 545 20.99 9.01 -3.17
N ALA A 546 20.53 8.02 -2.38
CA ALA A 546 19.26 7.35 -2.59
C ALA A 546 18.09 8.35 -2.58
N ALA A 547 18.06 9.30 -1.65
CA ALA A 547 17.02 10.33 -1.58
C ALA A 547 17.06 11.29 -2.79
N SER A 548 18.25 11.72 -3.23
CA SER A 548 18.41 12.61 -4.39
C SER A 548 18.05 11.89 -5.71
N VAL A 549 18.49 10.65 -5.88
CA VAL A 549 18.18 9.80 -7.03
C VAL A 549 16.68 9.52 -7.10
N SER A 550 16.03 9.17 -5.98
CA SER A 550 14.58 8.96 -5.93
C SER A 550 13.81 10.22 -6.35
N THR A 551 14.30 11.39 -5.95
CA THR A 551 13.68 12.67 -6.33
C THR A 551 13.84 12.93 -7.83
N LEU A 552 15.03 12.72 -8.41
CA LEU A 552 15.28 12.86 -9.84
C LEU A 552 14.42 11.89 -10.66
N ASP A 553 14.31 10.64 -10.20
CA ASP A 553 13.48 9.61 -10.84
C ASP A 553 11.98 9.98 -10.84
N CYS A 554 11.48 10.52 -9.72
CA CYS A 554 10.10 11.04 -9.67
C CYS A 554 9.88 12.20 -10.65
N LEU A 555 10.81 13.15 -10.72
CA LEU A 555 10.71 14.29 -11.64
C LEU A 555 10.78 13.83 -13.10
N LEU A 556 11.64 12.88 -13.42
CA LEU A 556 11.73 12.24 -14.73
C LEU A 556 10.41 11.54 -15.09
N SER A 557 9.87 10.71 -14.19
CA SER A 557 8.61 10.01 -14.38
C SER A 557 7.46 10.96 -14.72
N LEU A 558 7.31 12.04 -13.94
CA LEU A 558 6.28 13.06 -14.18
C LEU A 558 6.48 13.79 -15.53
N SER A 559 7.72 13.99 -15.95
CA SER A 559 8.06 14.59 -17.23
C SER A 559 7.73 13.66 -18.41
N LEU A 560 8.03 12.36 -18.30
CA LEU A 560 7.71 11.36 -19.33
C LEU A 560 6.21 11.26 -19.54
N VAL A 561 5.44 11.17 -18.45
CA VAL A 561 3.96 11.16 -18.51
C VAL A 561 3.42 12.44 -19.14
N ALA A 562 3.99 13.60 -18.81
CA ALA A 562 3.57 14.88 -19.36
C ALA A 562 3.84 14.94 -20.89
N ALA A 563 4.96 14.41 -21.35
CA ALA A 563 5.31 14.36 -22.76
C ALA A 563 4.40 13.37 -23.53
N GLU A 564 4.14 12.20 -22.95
CA GLU A 564 3.30 11.16 -23.57
C GLU A 564 1.84 11.60 -23.74
N HIS A 565 1.27 12.27 -22.72
CA HIS A 565 -0.15 12.60 -22.67
C HIS A 565 -0.46 14.09 -22.96
N GLY A 566 0.55 14.88 -23.29
CA GLY A 566 0.38 16.31 -23.59
C GLY A 566 -0.14 17.10 -22.40
N TYR A 567 0.42 16.86 -21.18
CA TYR A 567 0.08 17.63 -20.00
C TYR A 567 0.83 18.96 -19.98
N ILE A 568 0.23 19.94 -19.31
CA ILE A 568 0.76 21.31 -19.24
C ILE A 568 1.18 21.67 -17.81
N ARG A 569 2.11 22.61 -17.68
CA ARG A 569 2.51 23.17 -16.38
C ARG A 569 1.37 24.03 -15.82
N PRO A 570 0.78 23.71 -14.66
CA PRO A 570 -0.22 24.55 -14.01
C PRO A 570 0.44 25.71 -13.25
N VAL A 571 -0.27 26.83 -13.14
CA VAL A 571 0.09 27.92 -12.23
C VAL A 571 -0.49 27.61 -10.86
N VAL A 572 0.38 27.51 -9.85
CA VAL A 572 -0.04 27.30 -8.45
C VAL A 572 0.29 28.55 -7.64
N ASP A 573 -0.69 29.09 -6.92
CA ASP A 573 -0.55 30.31 -6.14
C ASP A 573 -1.36 30.27 -4.83
N ASP A 574 -1.25 31.29 -4.00
CA ASP A 574 -1.97 31.42 -2.72
C ASP A 574 -3.42 31.93 -2.86
N SER A 575 -3.91 32.12 -4.09
CA SER A 575 -5.28 32.58 -4.33
C SER A 575 -6.31 31.53 -3.89
N MET A 576 -7.60 31.92 -3.92
CA MET A 576 -8.72 31.01 -3.69
C MET A 576 -9.33 30.53 -5.01
N ALA A 577 -8.74 30.85 -6.16
CA ALA A 577 -9.25 30.51 -7.47
C ALA A 577 -8.85 29.09 -7.88
N LEU A 578 -9.76 28.38 -8.50
CA LEU A 578 -9.52 27.12 -9.20
C LEU A 578 -10.11 27.31 -10.61
N ASP A 579 -9.26 27.52 -11.60
CA ASP A 579 -9.64 27.72 -13.02
C ASP A 579 -8.94 26.71 -13.88
N ILE A 580 -9.67 25.68 -14.30
CA ILE A 580 -9.21 24.59 -15.15
C ILE A 580 -9.93 24.72 -16.49
N ARG A 581 -9.19 24.87 -17.58
CA ARG A 581 -9.71 24.93 -18.95
C ARG A 581 -9.30 23.67 -19.71
N GLY A 582 -10.27 23.10 -20.43
CA GLY A 582 -10.04 21.90 -21.20
C GLY A 582 -9.51 20.73 -20.35
N GLY A 583 -9.99 20.60 -19.12
CA GLY A 583 -9.55 19.55 -18.20
C GLY A 583 -9.99 18.17 -18.69
N ARG A 584 -9.11 17.17 -18.54
CA ARG A 584 -9.34 15.76 -18.86
C ARG A 584 -9.09 14.88 -17.62
N HIS A 585 -9.74 13.73 -17.58
CA HIS A 585 -9.56 12.79 -16.46
C HIS A 585 -8.31 11.93 -16.70
N PRO A 586 -7.24 12.04 -15.89
CA PRO A 586 -5.95 11.42 -16.17
C PRO A 586 -6.01 9.89 -16.30
N VAL A 587 -6.91 9.22 -15.56
CA VAL A 587 -7.03 7.77 -15.60
C VAL A 587 -7.96 7.31 -16.73
N ILE A 588 -9.13 7.96 -16.89
CA ILE A 588 -10.11 7.53 -17.89
C ILE A 588 -9.56 7.71 -19.30
N GLU A 589 -8.83 8.81 -19.58
CA GLU A 589 -8.26 9.04 -20.91
C GLU A 589 -7.27 7.95 -21.34
N THR A 590 -6.55 7.34 -20.40
CA THR A 590 -5.61 6.23 -20.70
C THR A 590 -6.30 4.88 -20.92
N LEU A 591 -7.58 4.75 -20.52
CA LEU A 591 -8.37 3.53 -20.67
C LEU A 591 -9.31 3.57 -21.89
N MET A 592 -9.36 4.69 -22.61
CA MET A 592 -10.23 4.82 -23.77
C MET A 592 -9.74 3.97 -24.95
N PRO A 593 -10.66 3.39 -25.72
CA PRO A 593 -10.30 2.65 -26.93
C PRO A 593 -9.52 3.51 -27.95
N PRO A 594 -8.63 2.91 -28.75
CA PRO A 594 -7.94 3.65 -29.80
C PRO A 594 -8.92 4.34 -30.76
N GLY A 595 -8.72 5.65 -30.98
CA GLY A 595 -9.59 6.48 -31.85
C GLY A 595 -10.71 7.22 -31.10
N GLU A 596 -10.96 6.92 -29.83
CA GLU A 596 -11.83 7.73 -28.99
C GLU A 596 -11.01 8.71 -28.13
N SER A 597 -11.51 9.95 -27.99
CA SER A 597 -10.86 10.96 -27.13
C SER A 597 -11.78 11.34 -25.98
N TYR A 598 -11.17 11.63 -24.82
CA TYR A 598 -11.90 12.16 -23.68
C TYR A 598 -12.45 13.56 -23.98
N VAL A 599 -13.71 13.81 -23.63
CA VAL A 599 -14.33 15.14 -23.82
C VAL A 599 -13.85 16.09 -22.73
N PRO A 600 -13.07 17.12 -23.06
CA PRO A 600 -12.52 18.06 -22.09
C PRO A 600 -13.62 18.97 -21.52
N ASN A 601 -13.45 19.39 -20.26
CA ASN A 601 -14.40 20.25 -19.58
C ASN A 601 -13.70 21.40 -18.83
N ASP A 602 -14.35 22.55 -18.78
CA ASP A 602 -13.92 23.72 -18.03
C ASP A 602 -14.57 23.69 -16.64
N VAL A 603 -13.78 23.95 -15.60
CA VAL A 603 -14.26 24.09 -14.22
C VAL A 603 -13.64 25.33 -13.61
N GLN A 604 -14.48 26.26 -13.17
CA GLN A 604 -14.06 27.45 -12.46
C GLN A 604 -14.75 27.53 -11.10
N LEU A 605 -13.97 27.66 -10.04
CA LEU A 605 -14.44 27.88 -8.67
C LEU A 605 -13.65 29.01 -8.04
N ASP A 606 -14.34 29.85 -7.29
CA ASP A 606 -13.76 30.89 -6.44
C ASP A 606 -14.61 31.05 -5.17
N THR A 607 -14.21 31.88 -4.24
CA THR A 607 -14.97 32.13 -3.00
C THR A 607 -15.85 33.37 -3.05
N GLU A 608 -15.84 34.11 -4.18
CA GLU A 608 -16.55 35.37 -4.34
C GLU A 608 -17.80 35.27 -5.20
N ASN A 609 -17.68 34.61 -6.38
CA ASN A 609 -18.74 34.57 -7.39
C ASN A 609 -19.31 33.17 -7.64
N GLN A 610 -18.46 32.13 -7.59
CA GLN A 610 -18.85 30.76 -7.90
C GLN A 610 -18.15 29.80 -6.93
N GLN A 611 -18.63 29.80 -5.68
CA GLN A 611 -18.10 28.96 -4.61
C GLN A 611 -18.60 27.52 -4.74
N ILE A 612 -19.87 27.36 -5.06
CA ILE A 612 -20.54 26.06 -5.17
C ILE A 612 -21.15 25.91 -6.56
N ILE A 613 -20.81 24.83 -7.22
CA ILE A 613 -21.42 24.39 -8.49
C ILE A 613 -22.33 23.21 -8.20
N ILE A 614 -23.62 23.38 -8.43
CA ILE A 614 -24.60 22.30 -8.45
C ILE A 614 -24.64 21.73 -9.86
N ILE A 615 -24.32 20.41 -9.99
CA ILE A 615 -24.26 19.74 -11.27
C ILE A 615 -25.41 18.75 -11.41
N THR A 616 -26.35 19.06 -12.30
CA THR A 616 -27.47 18.18 -12.61
C THR A 616 -27.24 17.43 -13.94
N GLY A 617 -28.06 16.44 -14.21
CA GLY A 617 -27.99 15.64 -15.44
C GLY A 617 -28.18 14.14 -15.18
N PRO A 618 -28.36 13.34 -16.26
CA PRO A 618 -28.66 11.91 -16.14
C PRO A 618 -27.47 11.12 -15.61
N ASN A 619 -27.74 9.91 -15.13
CA ASN A 619 -26.71 8.92 -14.85
C ASN A 619 -26.00 8.56 -16.15
N MET A 620 -24.73 8.20 -16.11
CA MET A 620 -23.84 7.93 -17.27
C MET A 620 -23.42 9.18 -18.08
N ALA A 621 -23.91 10.38 -17.74
CA ALA A 621 -23.48 11.60 -18.41
C ALA A 621 -22.04 12.02 -18.07
N GLY A 622 -21.45 11.46 -17.01
CA GLY A 622 -20.07 11.74 -16.62
C GLY A 622 -19.90 12.70 -15.43
N LYS A 623 -20.97 12.95 -14.62
CA LYS A 623 -20.90 13.83 -13.45
C LYS A 623 -19.77 13.40 -12.49
N SER A 624 -19.77 12.15 -12.05
CA SER A 624 -18.76 11.60 -11.12
C SER A 624 -17.33 11.66 -11.70
N ALA A 625 -17.18 11.44 -13.01
CA ALA A 625 -15.91 11.58 -13.69
C ALA A 625 -15.38 13.02 -13.65
N LEU A 626 -16.26 14.01 -13.86
CA LEU A 626 -15.91 15.43 -13.78
C LEU A 626 -15.48 15.86 -12.38
N LEU A 627 -16.18 15.38 -11.33
CA LEU A 627 -15.80 15.64 -9.94
C LEU A 627 -14.40 15.10 -9.65
N ARG A 628 -14.18 13.81 -9.95
CA ARG A 628 -12.88 13.15 -9.75
C ARG A 628 -11.77 13.82 -10.57
N GLN A 629 -12.04 14.17 -11.83
CA GLN A 629 -11.11 14.91 -12.71
C GLN A 629 -10.61 16.20 -12.01
N THR A 630 -11.51 16.98 -11.44
CA THR A 630 -11.17 18.26 -10.79
C THR A 630 -10.28 18.04 -9.57
N ALA A 631 -10.60 17.04 -8.73
CA ALA A 631 -9.78 16.71 -7.59
C ALA A 631 -8.40 16.16 -7.99
N LEU A 632 -8.34 15.27 -9.00
CA LEU A 632 -7.08 14.68 -9.46
C LEU A 632 -6.16 15.73 -10.10
N ILE A 633 -6.69 16.65 -10.92
CA ILE A 633 -5.93 17.77 -11.48
C ILE A 633 -5.37 18.67 -10.37
N THR A 634 -6.19 18.99 -9.36
CA THR A 634 -5.76 19.78 -8.20
C THR A 634 -4.65 19.07 -7.41
N LEU A 635 -4.80 17.78 -7.17
CA LEU A 635 -3.82 16.95 -6.48
C LEU A 635 -2.52 16.86 -7.28
N MET A 636 -2.59 16.58 -8.59
CA MET A 636 -1.44 16.54 -9.49
C MET A 636 -0.67 17.86 -9.48
N ALA A 637 -1.36 19.01 -9.53
CA ALA A 637 -0.72 20.32 -9.40
C ALA A 637 0.04 20.45 -8.08
N GLN A 638 -0.53 20.01 -6.96
CA GLN A 638 0.08 20.12 -5.62
C GLN A 638 1.15 19.07 -5.30
N ILE A 639 1.26 17.99 -6.07
CA ILE A 639 2.46 17.13 -6.01
C ILE A 639 3.63 17.69 -6.85
N GLY A 640 3.40 18.75 -7.63
CA GLY A 640 4.39 19.36 -8.53
C GLY A 640 4.40 18.79 -9.94
N SER A 641 3.36 18.02 -10.32
CA SER A 641 3.19 17.46 -11.65
C SER A 641 2.61 18.48 -12.65
N PHE A 642 2.80 18.22 -13.94
CA PHE A 642 1.99 18.77 -15.00
C PHE A 642 0.62 18.10 -15.00
N VAL A 643 -0.39 18.77 -15.60
CA VAL A 643 -1.79 18.38 -15.49
C VAL A 643 -2.48 18.22 -16.85
N PRO A 644 -3.44 17.32 -16.98
CA PRO A 644 -4.22 17.10 -18.20
C PRO A 644 -5.25 18.22 -18.44
N ALA A 645 -4.79 19.36 -18.89
CA ALA A 645 -5.61 20.52 -19.19
C ALA A 645 -5.00 21.33 -20.35
N THR A 646 -5.75 22.30 -20.92
CA THR A 646 -5.21 23.29 -21.86
C THR A 646 -4.61 24.49 -21.13
N SER A 647 -5.20 24.86 -19.97
CA SER A 647 -4.61 25.79 -18.99
C SER A 647 -5.17 25.48 -17.61
N ALA A 648 -4.38 25.71 -16.56
CA ALA A 648 -4.84 25.52 -15.19
C ALA A 648 -4.18 26.54 -14.26
N ARG A 649 -5.01 27.20 -13.44
CA ARG A 649 -4.59 28.02 -12.31
C ARG A 649 -5.21 27.47 -11.05
N ILE A 650 -4.38 27.04 -10.11
CA ILE A 650 -4.80 26.31 -8.92
C ILE A 650 -4.37 27.10 -7.67
N GLY A 651 -5.32 27.75 -7.01
CA GLY A 651 -5.11 28.30 -5.68
C GLY A 651 -4.97 27.16 -4.66
N LEU A 652 -3.99 27.25 -3.77
CA LEU A 652 -3.68 26.19 -2.80
C LEU A 652 -4.91 25.65 -2.09
N VAL A 653 -4.98 24.33 -2.02
CA VAL A 653 -5.98 23.56 -1.29
C VAL A 653 -5.30 22.93 -0.07
N ASP A 654 -5.95 23.01 1.10
CA ASP A 654 -5.42 22.41 2.33
C ASP A 654 -6.03 21.05 2.65
N LYS A 655 -7.26 20.80 2.16
CA LYS A 655 -7.98 19.53 2.32
C LYS A 655 -8.79 19.24 1.06
N ILE A 656 -8.77 17.98 0.64
CA ILE A 656 -9.67 17.48 -0.40
C ILE A 656 -10.58 16.44 0.24
N PHE A 657 -11.89 16.64 0.10
CA PHE A 657 -12.91 15.72 0.57
C PHE A 657 -13.76 15.22 -0.58
N THR A 658 -14.01 13.92 -0.59
CA THR A 658 -14.87 13.30 -1.59
C THR A 658 -15.91 12.40 -0.92
N ARG A 659 -17.16 12.58 -1.32
CA ARG A 659 -18.23 11.62 -1.08
C ARG A 659 -18.76 11.19 -2.44
N VAL A 660 -18.30 10.03 -2.93
CA VAL A 660 -18.60 9.52 -4.28
C VAL A 660 -19.00 8.04 -4.18
N GLY A 661 -20.24 7.75 -4.64
CA GLY A 661 -20.76 6.38 -4.75
C GLY A 661 -21.14 5.72 -3.40
N ALA A 662 -22.00 4.72 -3.43
CA ALA A 662 -22.29 3.86 -2.29
C ALA A 662 -21.23 2.76 -2.20
N SER A 663 -20.40 2.74 -1.16
CA SER A 663 -19.60 1.57 -0.83
C SER A 663 -20.39 0.72 0.16
N ASP A 664 -20.98 -0.38 -0.31
CA ASP A 664 -21.60 -1.36 0.57
C ASP A 664 -20.52 -1.99 1.46
N ASN A 665 -20.50 -1.59 2.71
CA ASN A 665 -19.62 -2.22 3.71
C ASN A 665 -20.43 -3.29 4.48
N ILE A 666 -20.83 -4.34 3.75
CA ILE A 666 -21.63 -5.45 4.27
C ILE A 666 -20.95 -6.13 5.48
N SER A 667 -19.62 -6.04 5.58
CA SER A 667 -18.84 -6.70 6.63
C SER A 667 -19.02 -6.12 8.04
N VAL A 668 -19.53 -4.90 8.17
CA VAL A 668 -19.72 -4.23 9.47
C VAL A 668 -21.21 -4.13 9.87
N GLY A 669 -22.14 -4.50 8.97
CA GLY A 669 -23.58 -4.46 9.24
C GLY A 669 -24.17 -3.06 9.36
N GLU A 670 -23.44 -2.01 8.93
CA GLU A 670 -23.95 -0.64 8.91
C GLU A 670 -24.82 -0.39 7.67
N SER A 671 -25.91 0.37 7.85
CA SER A 671 -26.74 0.84 6.74
C SER A 671 -25.91 1.73 5.81
N THR A 672 -26.06 1.57 4.48
CA THR A 672 -25.41 2.41 3.46
C THR A 672 -25.64 3.89 3.71
N PHE A 673 -26.83 4.26 4.18
CA PHE A 673 -27.17 5.65 4.56
C PHE A 673 -26.42 6.12 5.80
N MET A 674 -26.21 5.27 6.81
CA MET A 674 -25.43 5.63 8.00
C MET A 674 -23.94 5.86 7.65
N VAL A 675 -23.36 5.05 6.77
CA VAL A 675 -22.00 5.26 6.25
C VAL A 675 -21.93 6.59 5.51
N GLU A 676 -22.92 6.88 4.65
CA GLU A 676 -23.02 8.14 3.91
C GLU A 676 -23.07 9.35 4.85
N MET A 677 -23.90 9.30 5.88
CA MET A 677 -24.03 10.39 6.86
C MET A 677 -22.78 10.54 7.73
N SER A 678 -22.10 9.45 8.05
CA SER A 678 -20.83 9.49 8.79
C SER A 678 -19.72 10.13 7.97
N GLU A 679 -19.63 9.83 6.67
CA GLU A 679 -18.69 10.49 5.73
C GLU A 679 -19.02 11.98 5.60
N ALA A 680 -20.28 12.34 5.38
CA ALA A 680 -20.73 13.74 5.30
C ALA A 680 -20.45 14.50 6.60
N SER A 681 -20.73 13.90 7.76
CA SER A 681 -20.42 14.48 9.08
C SER A 681 -18.92 14.73 9.27
N ASN A 682 -18.06 13.77 8.87
CA ASN A 682 -16.62 13.97 8.91
C ASN A 682 -16.18 15.16 8.05
N ILE A 683 -16.75 15.30 6.85
CA ILE A 683 -16.48 16.44 5.96
C ILE A 683 -16.91 17.74 6.66
N MET A 684 -18.16 17.83 7.11
CA MET A 684 -18.73 19.06 7.66
C MET A 684 -17.99 19.56 8.91
N ASN A 685 -17.53 18.65 9.77
CA ASN A 685 -16.78 19.00 10.98
C ASN A 685 -15.31 19.42 10.71
N ASN A 686 -14.78 19.12 9.52
CA ASN A 686 -13.36 19.36 9.18
C ASN A 686 -13.17 20.41 8.08
N LEU A 687 -14.20 21.10 7.64
CA LEU A 687 -14.12 22.12 6.59
C LEU A 687 -13.22 23.30 6.96
N THR A 688 -12.57 23.84 5.94
CA THR A 688 -11.86 25.11 5.98
C THR A 688 -12.21 25.93 4.73
N PRO A 689 -11.94 27.24 4.70
CA PRO A 689 -12.15 28.04 3.50
C PRO A 689 -11.31 27.62 2.28
N ARG A 690 -10.20 26.90 2.51
CA ARG A 690 -9.30 26.39 1.43
C ARG A 690 -9.62 24.97 1.01
N SER A 691 -10.63 24.32 1.63
CA SER A 691 -11.01 22.95 1.26
C SER A 691 -11.63 22.88 -0.14
N LEU A 692 -11.40 21.76 -0.82
CA LEU A 692 -12.12 21.34 -2.02
C LEU A 692 -13.03 20.17 -1.66
N VAL A 693 -14.34 20.33 -1.89
CA VAL A 693 -15.34 19.33 -1.51
C VAL A 693 -16.08 18.82 -2.74
N LEU A 694 -16.22 17.51 -2.84
CA LEU A 694 -16.89 16.82 -3.94
C LEU A 694 -17.99 15.91 -3.39
N PHE A 695 -19.25 16.31 -3.60
CA PHE A 695 -20.41 15.49 -3.27
C PHE A 695 -21.01 14.88 -4.54
N ASP A 696 -21.21 13.58 -4.55
CA ASP A 696 -21.83 12.86 -5.64
C ASP A 696 -23.06 12.10 -5.11
N GLU A 697 -24.22 12.56 -5.50
CA GLU A 697 -25.52 11.95 -5.21
C GLU A 697 -25.81 11.74 -3.70
N LEU A 698 -25.49 12.74 -2.88
CA LEU A 698 -25.75 12.73 -1.44
C LEU A 698 -27.27 12.72 -1.14
N GLY A 699 -27.68 11.87 -0.19
CA GLY A 699 -29.07 11.75 0.26
C GLY A 699 -29.87 10.64 -0.40
N ARG A 700 -29.26 9.78 -1.24
CA ARG A 700 -29.99 8.70 -1.95
C ARG A 700 -30.43 7.54 -1.06
N GLY A 701 -29.83 7.36 0.10
CA GLY A 701 -30.06 6.20 0.98
C GLY A 701 -31.33 6.33 1.84
N THR A 702 -32.14 7.40 1.70
CA THR A 702 -33.32 7.66 2.50
C THR A 702 -34.52 8.11 1.64
N SER A 703 -35.61 8.57 2.26
CA SER A 703 -36.75 9.12 1.52
C SER A 703 -36.34 10.36 0.71
N THR A 704 -37.00 10.59 -0.43
CA THR A 704 -36.66 11.69 -1.34
C THR A 704 -36.65 13.05 -0.64
N TYR A 705 -37.66 13.35 0.16
CA TYR A 705 -37.76 14.64 0.86
C TYR A 705 -36.70 14.80 1.95
N ASP A 706 -36.40 13.75 2.72
CA ASP A 706 -35.33 13.80 3.71
C ASP A 706 -33.97 13.99 3.02
N GLY A 707 -33.72 13.28 1.91
CA GLY A 707 -32.50 13.40 1.11
C GLY A 707 -32.29 14.81 0.56
N ILE A 708 -33.37 15.43 -0.02
CA ILE A 708 -33.35 16.81 -0.51
C ILE A 708 -33.06 17.77 0.65
N SER A 709 -33.76 17.60 1.79
CA SER A 709 -33.62 18.50 2.94
C SER A 709 -32.23 18.49 3.51
N ILE A 710 -31.59 17.30 3.63
CA ILE A 710 -30.20 17.16 4.09
C ILE A 710 -29.24 17.78 3.09
N ALA A 711 -29.40 17.50 1.79
CA ALA A 711 -28.55 18.04 0.74
C ALA A 711 -28.60 19.57 0.69
N TRP A 712 -29.82 20.14 0.77
CA TRP A 712 -30.05 21.57 0.82
C TRP A 712 -29.36 22.21 2.01
N ALA A 713 -29.59 21.70 3.22
CA ALA A 713 -29.03 22.22 4.47
C ALA A 713 -27.48 22.17 4.46
N ILE A 714 -26.87 21.13 3.88
CA ILE A 714 -25.41 21.02 3.75
C ILE A 714 -24.87 22.10 2.80
N VAL A 715 -25.48 22.29 1.63
CA VAL A 715 -25.05 23.30 0.65
C VAL A 715 -25.21 24.71 1.23
N GLU A 716 -26.34 25.01 1.91
CA GLU A 716 -26.58 26.27 2.61
C GLU A 716 -25.54 26.50 3.71
N TYR A 717 -25.27 25.51 4.55
CA TYR A 717 -24.24 25.61 5.59
C TYR A 717 -22.83 25.93 5.03
N ILE A 718 -22.44 25.30 3.93
CA ILE A 718 -21.14 25.58 3.27
C ILE A 718 -21.11 27.00 2.71
N HIS A 719 -22.25 27.48 2.19
CA HIS A 719 -22.39 28.84 1.63
C HIS A 719 -22.37 29.92 2.73
N GLU A 720 -23.13 29.74 3.81
CA GLU A 720 -23.36 30.77 4.83
C GLU A 720 -22.27 30.83 5.92
N ASN A 721 -21.64 29.71 6.26
CA ASN A 721 -20.68 29.67 7.36
C ASN A 721 -19.29 30.19 6.91
N PRO A 722 -18.78 31.34 7.41
CA PRO A 722 -17.51 31.90 7.00
C PRO A 722 -16.31 31.01 7.26
N LYS A 723 -16.41 30.08 8.23
CA LYS A 723 -15.34 29.11 8.55
C LYS A 723 -15.32 27.93 7.60
N ALA A 724 -16.39 27.76 6.79
CA ALA A 724 -16.59 26.62 5.91
C ALA A 724 -16.78 27.00 4.44
N HIS A 725 -16.41 28.22 4.01
CA HIS A 725 -16.54 28.69 2.61
C HIS A 725 -15.72 27.87 1.60
N ALA A 726 -15.85 26.55 1.67
CA ALA A 726 -15.14 25.61 0.83
C ALA A 726 -15.60 25.69 -0.63
N ARG A 727 -14.67 25.55 -1.57
CA ARG A 727 -14.96 25.35 -3.00
C ARG A 727 -15.61 23.98 -3.19
N THR A 728 -16.84 23.96 -3.75
CA THR A 728 -17.64 22.75 -3.74
C THR A 728 -18.21 22.42 -5.11
N LEU A 729 -18.09 21.17 -5.54
CA LEU A 729 -18.82 20.56 -6.64
C LEU A 729 -19.84 19.58 -6.06
N PHE A 730 -21.11 19.82 -6.36
CA PHE A 730 -22.22 19.03 -5.85
C PHE A 730 -23.03 18.42 -7.01
N ALA A 731 -22.76 17.16 -7.32
CA ALA A 731 -23.52 16.43 -8.34
C ALA A 731 -24.75 15.79 -7.69
N THR A 732 -25.93 16.01 -8.31
CA THR A 732 -27.20 15.55 -7.76
C THR A 732 -28.21 15.21 -8.86
N HIS A 733 -29.21 14.43 -8.47
CA HIS A 733 -30.44 14.22 -9.25
C HIS A 733 -31.63 15.08 -8.76
N TYR A 734 -31.45 15.76 -7.62
CA TYR A 734 -32.49 16.62 -7.06
C TYR A 734 -32.55 17.93 -7.84
N HIS A 735 -33.59 18.08 -8.69
CA HIS A 735 -33.78 19.28 -9.51
C HIS A 735 -34.16 20.48 -8.65
N GLU A 736 -34.73 20.23 -7.47
CA GLU A 736 -35.13 21.23 -6.48
C GLU A 736 -33.93 22.07 -6.02
N LEU A 737 -32.73 21.49 -5.96
CA LEU A 737 -31.53 22.24 -5.60
C LEU A 737 -31.17 23.34 -6.62
N ASN A 738 -31.72 23.30 -7.84
CA ASN A 738 -31.52 24.37 -8.82
C ASN A 738 -32.08 25.71 -8.35
N GLU A 739 -33.09 25.73 -7.48
CA GLU A 739 -33.67 26.95 -6.90
C GLU A 739 -32.68 27.71 -6.01
N MET A 740 -31.65 27.01 -5.46
CA MET A 740 -30.63 27.63 -4.61
C MET A 740 -29.82 28.73 -5.30
N GLU A 741 -29.64 28.68 -6.62
CA GLU A 741 -28.98 29.75 -7.38
C GLU A 741 -29.71 31.10 -7.28
N LYS A 742 -31.05 31.08 -7.16
CA LYS A 742 -31.89 32.30 -7.01
C LYS A 742 -31.75 32.90 -5.62
N LEU A 743 -31.52 32.06 -4.61
CA LEU A 743 -31.49 32.46 -3.20
C LEU A 743 -30.05 32.82 -2.74
N PHE A 744 -29.04 32.17 -3.28
CA PHE A 744 -27.65 32.26 -2.82
C PHE A 744 -26.71 32.73 -3.95
N PRO A 745 -26.07 33.90 -3.85
CA PRO A 745 -25.36 34.53 -4.98
C PRO A 745 -24.13 33.76 -5.43
N ARG A 746 -23.45 32.99 -4.54
CA ARG A 746 -22.23 32.22 -4.87
C ARG A 746 -22.52 30.78 -5.28
N ILE A 747 -23.79 30.37 -5.38
CA ILE A 747 -24.20 29.06 -5.91
C ILE A 747 -24.52 29.21 -7.37
N LYS A 748 -24.05 28.30 -8.21
CA LYS A 748 -24.26 28.30 -9.65
C LYS A 748 -24.67 26.93 -10.16
N ASN A 749 -25.74 26.90 -10.99
CA ASN A 749 -26.23 25.68 -11.61
C ASN A 749 -25.54 25.38 -12.93
N TRP A 750 -25.16 24.14 -13.08
CA TRP A 750 -24.59 23.60 -14.30
C TRP A 750 -25.22 22.24 -14.59
N ASN A 751 -25.19 21.83 -15.87
CA ASN A 751 -25.63 20.51 -16.27
C ASN A 751 -24.66 19.85 -17.21
N VAL A 752 -24.63 18.52 -17.22
CA VAL A 752 -23.89 17.75 -18.22
C VAL A 752 -24.82 17.49 -19.40
N SER A 753 -24.42 18.05 -20.55
CA SER A 753 -25.28 18.12 -21.73
C SER A 753 -25.59 16.76 -22.35
N VAL A 754 -26.84 16.61 -22.71
CA VAL A 754 -27.39 15.46 -23.43
C VAL A 754 -28.22 15.98 -24.60
N VAL A 755 -28.10 15.36 -25.76
CA VAL A 755 -28.89 15.71 -26.94
C VAL A 755 -29.70 14.51 -27.38
N GLU A 756 -30.99 14.70 -27.60
CA GLU A 756 -31.83 13.70 -28.23
C GLU A 756 -31.76 13.84 -29.75
N LYS A 757 -31.28 12.79 -30.44
CA LYS A 757 -31.20 12.73 -31.88
C LYS A 757 -31.88 11.46 -32.38
N ASN A 758 -32.94 11.62 -33.19
CA ASN A 758 -33.74 10.49 -33.74
C ASN A 758 -34.27 9.52 -32.68
N GLY A 759 -34.77 10.03 -31.53
CA GLY A 759 -35.29 9.20 -30.42
C GLY A 759 -34.20 8.43 -29.65
N ARG A 760 -32.92 8.76 -29.90
CA ARG A 760 -31.77 8.22 -29.15
C ARG A 760 -31.07 9.36 -28.39
N ILE A 761 -30.71 9.08 -27.15
CA ILE A 761 -29.93 10.02 -26.34
C ILE A 761 -28.45 9.85 -26.67
N VAL A 762 -27.82 10.98 -26.97
CA VAL A 762 -26.38 11.10 -27.14
C VAL A 762 -25.83 11.91 -25.98
N PHE A 763 -24.98 11.29 -25.14
CA PHE A 763 -24.32 11.97 -24.05
C PHE A 763 -23.15 12.78 -24.61
N LEU A 764 -23.28 14.10 -24.60
CA LEU A 764 -22.21 15.01 -25.08
C LEU A 764 -21.06 15.10 -24.08
N ARG A 765 -21.33 14.77 -22.82
CA ARG A 765 -20.37 14.82 -21.69
C ARG A 765 -19.74 16.19 -21.48
N THR A 766 -20.39 17.26 -21.95
CA THR A 766 -19.92 18.63 -21.85
C THR A 766 -20.68 19.37 -20.77
N LEU A 767 -19.98 20.05 -19.88
CA LEU A 767 -20.55 20.86 -18.81
C LEU A 767 -21.08 22.18 -19.40
N ARG A 768 -22.34 22.53 -19.11
CA ARG A 768 -23.00 23.77 -19.54
C ARG A 768 -23.69 24.49 -18.40
N ARG A 769 -23.74 25.80 -18.49
CA ARG A 769 -24.44 26.66 -17.54
C ARG A 769 -25.93 26.40 -17.56
N GLY A 770 -26.57 26.42 -16.36
CA GLY A 770 -28.01 26.20 -16.17
C GLY A 770 -28.33 24.79 -15.62
N GLY A 771 -29.46 24.63 -14.99
CA GLY A 771 -29.96 23.34 -14.50
C GLY A 771 -30.55 22.47 -15.61
N SER A 772 -30.67 21.17 -15.40
CA SER A 772 -31.46 20.27 -16.24
C SER A 772 -32.85 20.11 -15.64
N GLU A 773 -33.88 20.26 -16.43
CA GLU A 773 -35.29 20.12 -16.00
C GLU A 773 -35.85 18.72 -16.26
N HIS A 774 -35.14 17.86 -17.01
CA HIS A 774 -35.65 16.55 -17.42
C HIS A 774 -34.89 15.41 -16.81
N SER A 775 -35.61 14.39 -16.40
CA SER A 775 -35.06 13.09 -15.97
C SER A 775 -34.92 12.14 -17.16
N PHE A 776 -33.77 11.51 -17.32
CA PHE A 776 -33.48 10.58 -18.43
C PHE A 776 -33.37 9.10 -17.98
N GLY A 777 -33.83 8.77 -16.75
CA GLY A 777 -33.72 7.42 -16.18
C GLY A 777 -34.36 6.33 -17.04
N ILE A 778 -35.54 6.59 -17.62
CA ILE A 778 -36.25 5.63 -18.48
C ILE A 778 -35.47 5.37 -19.76
N HIS A 779 -34.81 6.38 -20.33
CA HIS A 779 -33.99 6.24 -21.51
C HIS A 779 -32.72 5.39 -21.24
N VAL A 780 -32.12 5.55 -20.06
CA VAL A 780 -31.00 4.69 -19.62
C VAL A 780 -31.47 3.25 -19.45
N ALA A 781 -32.65 3.02 -18.87
CA ALA A 781 -33.23 1.69 -18.76
C ALA A 781 -33.45 1.03 -20.15
N ARG A 782 -33.88 1.81 -21.15
CA ARG A 782 -33.98 1.35 -22.54
C ARG A 782 -32.62 0.96 -23.14
N LEU A 783 -31.57 1.76 -22.91
CA LEU A 783 -30.20 1.47 -23.35
C LEU A 783 -29.62 0.22 -22.68
N ALA A 784 -29.99 -0.03 -21.42
CA ALA A 784 -29.61 -1.22 -20.69
C ALA A 784 -30.33 -2.51 -21.16
N GLY A 785 -31.23 -2.41 -22.15
CA GLY A 785 -31.93 -3.57 -22.71
C GLY A 785 -33.19 -3.97 -21.92
N MET A 786 -33.78 -3.09 -21.12
CA MET A 786 -35.03 -3.38 -20.41
C MET A 786 -36.16 -3.69 -21.38
N PRO A 787 -37.06 -4.66 -21.13
CA PRO A 787 -38.14 -5.01 -22.01
C PRO A 787 -38.99 -3.81 -22.42
N ALA A 788 -39.31 -3.69 -23.74
CA ALA A 788 -39.99 -2.53 -24.32
C ALA A 788 -41.36 -2.20 -23.66
N LEU A 789 -42.09 -3.23 -23.20
CA LEU A 789 -43.35 -3.06 -22.48
C LEU A 789 -43.19 -2.32 -21.16
N ILE A 790 -42.10 -2.64 -20.40
CA ILE A 790 -41.78 -1.98 -19.13
C ILE A 790 -41.41 -0.53 -19.40
N VAL A 791 -40.53 -0.28 -20.37
CA VAL A 791 -40.12 1.08 -20.76
C VAL A 791 -41.32 1.95 -21.15
N LYS A 792 -42.20 1.41 -22.02
CA LYS A 792 -43.41 2.13 -22.46
C LYS A 792 -44.35 2.44 -21.27
N ARG A 793 -44.51 1.49 -20.35
CA ARG A 793 -45.37 1.70 -19.16
C ARG A 793 -44.75 2.74 -18.22
N SER A 794 -43.42 2.69 -18.01
CA SER A 794 -42.70 3.70 -17.20
C SER A 794 -42.85 5.11 -17.76
N GLU A 795 -42.84 5.29 -19.09
CA GLU A 795 -43.06 6.59 -19.73
C GLU A 795 -44.50 7.13 -19.49
N GLN A 796 -45.51 6.23 -19.51
CA GLN A 796 -46.88 6.59 -19.20
C GLN A 796 -47.03 7.04 -17.75
N ILE A 797 -46.43 6.31 -16.80
CA ILE A 797 -46.47 6.64 -15.38
C ILE A 797 -45.74 7.95 -15.11
N LEU A 798 -44.57 8.17 -15.71
CA LEU A 798 -43.80 9.42 -15.56
C LEU A 798 -44.64 10.64 -15.98
N ARG A 799 -45.31 10.58 -17.14
CA ARG A 799 -46.20 11.65 -17.60
C ARG A 799 -47.37 11.93 -16.64
N GLN A 800 -47.94 10.89 -16.01
CA GLN A 800 -49.00 11.04 -15.01
C GLN A 800 -48.48 11.73 -13.74
N LEU A 801 -47.28 11.38 -13.27
CA LEU A 801 -46.68 11.98 -12.09
C LEU A 801 -46.32 13.45 -12.32
N GLU A 802 -45.72 13.76 -13.49
CA GLU A 802 -45.37 15.14 -13.87
C GLU A 802 -46.62 16.04 -14.02
N ALA A 803 -47.74 15.50 -14.56
CA ALA A 803 -48.98 16.23 -14.70
C ALA A 803 -49.65 16.53 -13.33
N ASN A 804 -49.53 15.63 -12.37
CA ASN A 804 -50.05 15.82 -11.02
C ASN A 804 -49.26 16.88 -10.24
N ASN A 805 -47.92 16.88 -10.36
CA ASN A 805 -47.08 17.91 -9.74
C ASN A 805 -47.31 19.32 -10.34
N ALA A 806 -47.65 19.44 -11.63
CA ALA A 806 -47.95 20.72 -12.26
C ALA A 806 -49.28 21.31 -11.78
N ASN A 807 -50.26 20.49 -11.35
CA ASN A 807 -51.51 20.93 -10.81
C ASN A 807 -51.45 21.40 -9.34
N ASP A 808 -50.53 20.88 -8.54
CA ASP A 808 -50.30 21.34 -7.16
C ASP A 808 -49.50 22.67 -7.10
N GLY A 809 -48.78 23.05 -8.16
CA GLY A 809 -48.05 24.33 -8.25
C GLY A 809 -48.94 25.57 -8.63
N CYS A 810 -50.21 25.41 -8.94
CA CYS A 810 -51.12 26.51 -9.36
C CYS A 810 -52.06 27.05 -8.28
N LEU A 811 -51.84 26.78 -7.00
CA LEU A 811 -52.61 27.38 -5.88
C LEU A 811 -51.80 28.50 -5.20
N GLY A 812 -51.43 29.54 -5.96
CA GLY A 812 -50.73 30.70 -5.39
C GLY A 812 -50.56 31.88 -6.30
N ALA A 813 -51.65 32.37 -6.97
CA ALA A 813 -51.67 33.75 -7.50
C ALA A 813 -53.05 34.05 -8.01
N ASP A 814 -53.94 34.54 -7.13
CA ASP A 814 -54.93 35.60 -7.48
C ASP A 814 -55.46 36.26 -6.19
N GLU A 815 -54.82 37.36 -5.82
CA GLU A 815 -55.38 38.34 -4.93
C GLU A 815 -55.98 39.46 -5.78
N THR A 816 -57.32 39.62 -5.73
CA THR A 816 -57.89 40.95 -5.74
C THR A 816 -59.25 40.93 -5.11
N SER A 817 -59.43 41.93 -4.19
CA SER A 817 -60.64 42.61 -3.71
C SER A 817 -61.39 42.06 -2.49
N SER A 818 -61.20 42.81 -1.41
CA SER A 818 -61.93 43.10 -0.15
C SER A 818 -63.44 43.24 -0.22
N PRO A 819 -64.16 43.44 0.91
CA PRO A 819 -63.86 43.60 2.34
C PRO A 819 -64.81 42.90 3.34
N GLY A 820 -64.37 42.59 4.51
CA GLY A 820 -64.76 42.41 5.86
C GLY A 820 -66.30 42.37 6.27
N PRO A 821 -66.70 42.19 7.58
CA PRO A 821 -65.85 42.24 8.79
C PRO A 821 -66.27 41.26 9.94
N LYS A 822 -65.36 41.24 10.94
CA LYS A 822 -65.62 41.02 12.41
C LYS A 822 -65.78 39.60 12.97
N ALA A 823 -64.83 39.21 13.71
CA ALA A 823 -64.66 39.24 15.19
C ALA A 823 -65.30 38.07 15.96
N GLN A 824 -64.61 37.32 16.62
CA GLN A 824 -64.39 37.20 18.07
C GLN A 824 -63.74 35.91 18.46
N THR A 825 -62.57 36.06 19.04
CA THR A 825 -62.15 35.67 20.39
C THR A 825 -62.40 34.26 20.89
N ALA A 826 -61.29 33.78 21.41
CA ALA A 826 -61.03 32.99 22.64
C ALA A 826 -60.68 31.55 22.44
N SER A 827 -59.49 31.30 22.74
CA SER A 827 -58.87 30.78 23.97
C SER A 827 -58.54 29.24 23.98
N THR A 828 -57.30 28.99 24.18
CA THR A 828 -56.71 27.98 25.05
C THR A 828 -57.02 26.49 24.87
N GLY A 829 -56.02 25.73 24.69
CA GLY A 829 -56.07 24.32 25.10
C GLY A 829 -54.99 23.44 24.46
N VAL A 830 -53.92 23.40 25.16
CA VAL A 830 -52.88 22.32 25.18
C VAL A 830 -53.50 20.97 24.86
N LEU A 831 -52.90 20.21 23.97
CA LEU A 831 -52.41 18.84 24.28
C LEU A 831 -51.70 18.19 23.06
N SER A 832 -50.49 17.86 23.33
CA SER A 832 -49.69 16.89 22.58
C SER A 832 -50.46 15.59 22.29
N GLN A 833 -50.42 15.13 21.05
CA GLN A 833 -50.40 13.69 20.80
C GLN A 833 -49.59 13.41 19.53
N GLN A 834 -48.63 12.54 19.74
CA GLN A 834 -47.88 11.82 18.73
C GLN A 834 -48.84 11.26 17.68
N THR A 835 -48.56 11.57 16.43
CA THR A 835 -49.08 10.77 15.33
C THR A 835 -47.87 10.15 14.64
N ASP A 836 -47.79 8.84 14.79
CA ASP A 836 -46.92 7.94 14.05
C ASP A 836 -46.95 8.30 12.55
N GLY A 837 -45.76 8.27 11.99
CA GLY A 837 -45.50 8.53 10.60
C GLY A 837 -46.33 7.64 9.67
N MET A 838 -47.35 8.23 9.07
CA MET A 838 -47.94 7.67 7.86
C MET A 838 -46.99 7.95 6.71
N GLN A 839 -46.24 6.91 6.31
CA GLN A 839 -45.51 6.83 5.06
C GLN A 839 -46.57 6.94 3.93
N LEU A 840 -46.71 8.13 3.34
CA LEU A 840 -47.54 8.31 2.16
C LEU A 840 -46.91 7.51 1.01
N SER A 841 -47.53 6.37 0.73
CA SER A 841 -47.20 5.56 -0.43
C SER A 841 -47.50 6.37 -1.70
N PHE A 842 -46.53 6.54 -2.58
CA PHE A 842 -46.59 7.20 -3.89
C PHE A 842 -47.56 6.54 -4.89
N PHE A 843 -48.30 5.50 -4.48
CA PHE A 843 -49.27 4.75 -5.27
C PHE A 843 -50.67 4.84 -4.67
N GLN A 844 -51.25 6.04 -4.64
CA GLN A 844 -52.70 6.12 -4.67
C GLN A 844 -53.14 6.25 -6.14
N LEU A 845 -53.20 5.12 -6.85
CA LEU A 845 -54.12 4.96 -7.94
C LEU A 845 -55.53 5.17 -7.34
N ASP A 846 -56.20 6.24 -7.74
CA ASP A 846 -57.63 6.40 -7.46
C ASP A 846 -58.37 5.27 -8.15
N ASP A 847 -58.49 4.14 -7.47
CA ASP A 847 -59.39 3.08 -7.85
C ASP A 847 -60.79 3.55 -7.44
N PRO A 848 -61.73 3.79 -8.39
CA PRO A 848 -63.06 4.23 -8.09
C PRO A 848 -63.76 3.36 -7.04
N VAL A 849 -63.42 2.10 -6.96
CA VAL A 849 -63.94 1.12 -6.01
C VAL A 849 -63.41 1.40 -4.60
N LEU A 850 -62.12 1.71 -4.44
CA LEU A 850 -61.54 2.09 -3.14
C LEU A 850 -62.09 3.42 -2.65
N LYS A 851 -62.35 4.38 -3.54
CA LYS A 851 -62.97 5.66 -3.19
C LYS A 851 -64.39 5.48 -2.71
N GLN A 852 -65.19 4.63 -3.36
CA GLN A 852 -66.55 4.31 -2.95
C GLN A 852 -66.59 3.60 -1.58
N ILE A 853 -65.67 2.70 -1.32
CA ILE A 853 -65.49 2.01 -0.02
C ILE A 853 -65.13 3.00 1.07
N ARG A 854 -64.18 3.91 0.82
CA ARG A 854 -63.79 4.97 1.75
C ARG A 854 -64.98 5.85 2.13
N ASP A 855 -65.75 6.30 1.13
CA ASP A 855 -66.89 7.19 1.33
C ASP A 855 -68.02 6.47 2.07
N GLU A 856 -68.29 5.21 1.82
CA GLU A 856 -69.21 4.36 2.57
C GLU A 856 -68.74 4.16 4.04
N ILE A 857 -67.50 3.99 4.31
CA ILE A 857 -66.97 3.83 5.67
C ILE A 857 -67.00 5.17 6.42
N LEU A 858 -66.63 6.29 5.78
CA LEU A 858 -66.63 7.61 6.40
C LEU A 858 -68.04 8.08 6.76
N ASN A 859 -69.07 7.70 5.99
CA ASN A 859 -70.49 8.06 6.24
C ASN A 859 -71.19 7.13 7.24
N LEU A 860 -70.47 6.17 7.84
CA LEU A 860 -71.02 5.15 8.73
C LEU A 860 -71.03 5.69 10.19
N ASP A 861 -72.18 5.91 10.77
CA ASP A 861 -72.28 6.27 12.20
C ASP A 861 -72.19 4.98 13.07
N VAL A 862 -70.92 4.59 13.40
CA VAL A 862 -70.60 3.38 14.13
C VAL A 862 -71.29 3.31 15.52
N ASN A 863 -71.61 4.42 16.14
CA ASN A 863 -72.17 4.47 17.49
C ASN A 863 -73.69 4.14 17.53
N ASN A 864 -74.39 4.21 16.40
CA ASN A 864 -75.82 3.98 16.32
C ASN A 864 -76.19 2.68 15.57
N LEU A 865 -75.25 1.86 15.19
CA LEU A 865 -75.45 0.59 14.50
C LEU A 865 -75.65 -0.58 15.46
N THR A 866 -76.68 -1.38 15.21
CA THR A 866 -76.85 -2.66 15.87
C THR A 866 -75.82 -3.67 15.32
N PRO A 867 -75.42 -4.74 16.06
CA PRO A 867 -74.51 -5.72 15.61
C PRO A 867 -74.87 -6.43 14.26
N LEU A 868 -76.18 -6.55 14.01
CA LEU A 868 -76.69 -7.16 12.75
C LEU A 868 -76.50 -6.19 11.57
N GLU A 869 -76.84 -4.89 11.76
CA GLU A 869 -76.59 -3.86 10.76
C GLU A 869 -75.10 -3.66 10.43
N ALA A 870 -74.20 -3.72 11.43
CA ALA A 870 -72.76 -3.65 11.22
C ALA A 870 -72.30 -4.82 10.36
N LEU A 871 -72.79 -6.06 10.58
CA LEU A 871 -72.47 -7.25 9.82
C LEU A 871 -72.98 -7.15 8.35
N ASN A 872 -74.13 -6.58 8.15
CA ASN A 872 -74.71 -6.36 6.82
C ASN A 872 -73.90 -5.30 6.05
N LYS A 873 -73.52 -4.20 6.70
CA LYS A 873 -72.68 -3.15 6.10
C LYS A 873 -71.30 -3.67 5.73
N LEU A 874 -70.66 -4.51 6.58
CA LEU A 874 -69.42 -5.19 6.26
C LEU A 874 -69.57 -6.14 5.06
N ASN A 875 -70.69 -6.80 4.93
CA ASN A 875 -70.99 -7.65 3.77
C ASN A 875 -71.17 -6.83 2.48
N ASP A 876 -71.85 -5.64 2.57
CA ASP A 876 -72.00 -4.75 1.43
C ASP A 876 -70.64 -4.20 0.95
N ILE A 877 -69.77 -3.75 1.88
CA ILE A 877 -68.40 -3.31 1.58
C ILE A 877 -67.59 -4.45 0.94
N LYS A 878 -67.73 -5.70 1.46
CA LYS A 878 -67.12 -6.88 0.87
C LYS A 878 -67.63 -7.24 -0.54
N ARG A 879 -68.91 -6.91 -0.83
CA ARG A 879 -69.45 -7.07 -2.19
C ARG A 879 -68.91 -6.05 -3.16
N ILE A 880 -68.72 -4.79 -2.74
CA ILE A 880 -68.06 -3.74 -3.54
C ILE A 880 -66.62 -4.16 -3.91
N LEU A 881 -65.92 -4.82 -3.00
CA LEU A 881 -64.57 -5.37 -3.26
C LEU A 881 -64.52 -6.55 -4.25
N LYS A 882 -65.64 -7.28 -4.40
CA LYS A 882 -65.66 -8.42 -5.28
C LYS A 882 -66.17 -8.17 -6.70
N GLY A 883 -66.60 -6.89 -7.01
CA GLY A 883 -67.05 -6.43 -8.30
C GLY A 883 -68.36 -6.93 -8.68
#